data_0279814d3db95ad2846888716a4b6cf3
#
_entry.id   0279814d3db95ad2846888716a4b6cf3
#
_cell.length_a   1.000
_cell.length_b   1.000
_cell.length_c   1.000
_cell.angle_alpha   90.00
_cell.angle_beta   90.00
_cell.angle_gamma   90.00
#
_symmetry.space_group_name_H-M   'P 1'
#
loop_
_entity.id
_entity.type
_entity.pdbx_description
1 polymer ?
#
loop_
_entity_poly.entity_id
_entity_poly.type
_entity_poly.pdbx_seq_one_letter_code
_entity_poly.pdbx_strand_id
1 'polypeptide(L)'
;MKQKIATICLLCLSTTLLFSQARIILPDSSQITRDPDSLALLPRHVNPRQPNVTVAKLQDTIQPTRFTAWKIVERTGDRYLVPMDTALHNYHQTTLPDGYSVAMGYLGNLGSPLISKIFFERKEKDQFVFYDSYYPYNKDPDNQLFYNVRIPYSNLSYQTAGSSQNQEERLQGRITMNFGKKLNVGLDLDFLQAKGFYNSQSVKFNDLVFYGNYLSDRIETHFFASSAGITQYENGGISDDNFITQPDSIEQSFTSKDIPTRMSNTWNRLKTNQFYVSGRYNLGYRKQAESDETPGEFVPVASLILTSRYREQYRRFLSYDTLFVDQQNNIRAIDTLYKHNYYPQAVDDSTHYSSFKNTFAISMREGFKDWVKFGLTAFVEHDLRNYSMVDTVGNGRFTHRENAVVIGGILNKQQDDNLRFNVQADMGVLGYNLGEFRISGNVQTGFYISGKRTELEAEAYIKNLKPKFLEENYQSKYFWWNKNFDDTRRVYVGGRLFIPFTNTTLSLGVENLQNFLYFDAEKNPTQESSNIQVLTARIDQKLRFGIFNWDNQAVYQTSSNQNAIPVPTLSLYSNMYLKTKIVNELTLQLGVDAHFHTKYFAPGYEPALLQFYNQREMEIGNYPISTFYADMHLKQTRFFVMMYNVASLVMKPNYFSLPHYPVNSMLFKMGLSFNLYN
;
A
#
# COMPACT_ATOMS: atom_id res chain seq x y z
N MET A 1 23.94 3.74 14.29
CA MET A 1 22.50 3.94 14.16
C MET A 1 21.86 4.40 15.49
N LYS A 2 22.10 3.74 16.63
CA LYS A 2 21.57 4.15 17.96
C LYS A 2 21.85 5.62 18.32
N GLN A 3 23.05 6.13 18.05
CA GLN A 3 23.40 7.53 18.28
C GLN A 3 22.64 8.51 17.36
N LYS A 4 22.42 8.16 16.09
CA LYS A 4 21.66 9.01 15.15
C LYS A 4 20.16 9.05 15.46
N ILE A 5 19.60 7.94 15.96
CA ILE A 5 18.20 7.85 16.41
C ILE A 5 18.01 8.67 17.68
N ALA A 6 18.94 8.57 18.64
CA ALA A 6 18.90 9.38 19.86
C ALA A 6 19.02 10.90 19.56
N THR A 7 19.84 11.29 18.59
CA THR A 7 19.99 12.70 18.18
C THR A 7 18.71 13.22 17.50
N ILE A 8 18.04 12.41 16.67
CA ILE A 8 16.77 12.78 16.03
C ILE A 8 15.64 12.86 17.07
N CYS A 9 15.58 11.92 18.00
CA CYS A 9 14.62 11.99 19.13
C CYS A 9 14.85 13.22 20.01
N LEU A 10 16.11 13.60 20.27
CA LEU A 10 16.44 14.81 21.02
C LEU A 10 16.06 16.09 20.26
N LEU A 11 16.27 16.14 18.94
CA LEU A 11 15.84 17.26 18.10
C LEU A 11 14.31 17.41 18.08
N CYS A 12 13.58 16.30 17.96
CA CYS A 12 12.12 16.32 18.03
C CYS A 12 11.58 16.75 19.39
N LEU A 13 12.22 16.31 20.49
CA LEU A 13 11.88 16.74 21.85
C LEU A 13 12.23 18.21 22.11
N SER A 14 13.37 18.70 21.59
CA SER A 14 13.79 20.09 21.79
C SER A 14 12.90 21.09 21.03
N THR A 15 12.37 20.72 19.86
CA THR A 15 11.42 21.57 19.12
C THR A 15 10.05 21.64 19.81
N THR A 16 9.61 20.59 20.50
CA THR A 16 8.36 20.60 21.28
C THR A 16 8.45 21.41 22.58
N LEU A 17 9.62 21.47 23.22
CA LEU A 17 9.85 22.24 24.44
C LEU A 17 9.93 23.76 24.19
N LEU A 18 10.30 24.21 22.99
CA LEU A 18 10.37 25.62 22.64
C LEU A 18 9.01 26.29 22.40
N PHE A 19 7.93 25.51 22.25
CA PHE A 19 6.58 26.01 21.97
C PHE A 19 5.60 25.88 23.14
N SER A 20 6.03 25.42 24.33
CA SER A 20 5.13 25.11 25.45
C SER A 20 4.77 26.29 26.38
N GLN A 21 5.07 27.53 26.02
CA GLN A 21 4.80 28.70 26.90
C GLN A 21 3.62 29.58 26.47
N ALA A 22 2.56 29.03 25.92
CA ALA A 22 1.32 29.78 25.69
C ALA A 22 0.19 29.22 26.59
N ARG A 23 -0.16 29.90 27.67
CA ARG A 23 -1.37 29.64 28.48
C ARG A 23 -2.60 29.94 27.67
N ILE A 24 -3.50 28.97 27.56
CA ILE A 24 -4.85 29.16 26.97
C ILE A 24 -5.92 28.71 27.98
N ILE A 25 -6.85 29.61 28.22
CA ILE A 25 -8.07 29.42 29.00
C ILE A 25 -9.03 28.54 28.19
N LEU A 26 -9.53 27.44 28.79
CA LEU A 26 -10.45 26.51 28.20
C LEU A 26 -11.91 27.02 28.35
N PRO A 27 -12.73 27.00 27.29
CA PRO A 27 -14.17 26.97 27.44
C PRO A 27 -14.69 25.52 27.52
N ASP A 28 -15.73 25.40 28.30
CA ASP A 28 -16.45 24.20 28.71
C ASP A 28 -16.88 23.26 27.56
N SER A 29 -16.65 21.99 27.74
CA SER A 29 -16.92 20.92 26.77
C SER A 29 -18.22 20.19 27.11
N SER A 30 -19.35 20.80 26.79
CA SER A 30 -20.61 20.06 26.73
C SER A 30 -21.27 20.25 25.36
N GLN A 31 -21.41 19.13 24.69
CA GLN A 31 -22.13 18.84 23.43
C GLN A 31 -21.24 18.63 22.21
N ILE A 32 -21.09 17.38 21.88
CA ILE A 32 -21.27 16.65 20.60
C ILE A 32 -20.61 15.29 20.77
N THR A 33 -21.36 14.34 21.29
CA THR A 33 -21.04 12.92 21.19
C THR A 33 -21.42 12.44 19.79
N ARG A 34 -20.52 12.60 18.83
CA ARG A 34 -20.49 11.75 17.64
C ARG A 34 -19.44 10.69 17.88
N ASP A 35 -19.90 9.46 17.91
CA ASP A 35 -19.10 8.27 18.12
C ASP A 35 -17.93 8.23 17.11
N PRO A 36 -16.65 8.30 17.56
CA PRO A 36 -15.49 8.21 16.65
C PRO A 36 -15.44 6.90 15.86
N ASP A 37 -16.13 5.87 16.33
CA ASP A 37 -16.18 4.55 15.69
C ASP A 37 -17.08 4.54 14.43
N SER A 38 -17.96 5.53 14.24
CA SER A 38 -18.79 5.61 13.02
C SER A 38 -18.00 6.00 11.77
N LEU A 39 -16.81 6.61 11.92
CA LEU A 39 -15.89 6.94 10.83
C LEU A 39 -14.86 5.83 10.54
N ALA A 40 -14.71 4.86 11.46
CA ALA A 40 -13.86 3.69 11.25
C ALA A 40 -14.49 2.62 10.34
N LEU A 41 -15.65 2.87 9.76
CA LEU A 41 -16.39 1.95 8.90
C LEU A 41 -15.87 1.84 7.46
N LEU A 42 -14.91 2.68 7.07
CA LEU A 42 -14.22 2.48 5.80
C LEU A 42 -13.15 1.40 6.00
N PRO A 43 -13.12 0.34 5.20
CA PRO A 43 -12.04 -0.64 5.28
C PRO A 43 -10.70 0.08 5.07
N ARG A 44 -9.73 -0.14 5.95
CA ARG A 44 -8.38 0.43 5.88
C ARG A 44 -7.62 0.03 4.61
N HIS A 45 -8.12 -0.94 3.92
CA HIS A 45 -7.65 -1.36 2.61
C HIS A 45 -8.56 -0.76 1.55
N VAL A 46 -8.34 0.52 1.27
CA VAL A 46 -8.78 1.06 -0.02
C VAL A 46 -7.95 0.33 -1.05
N ASN A 47 -8.61 -0.51 -1.83
CA ASN A 47 -8.07 -1.05 -3.06
C ASN A 47 -7.30 0.09 -3.77
N PRO A 48 -6.05 -0.08 -4.23
CA PRO A 48 -5.30 0.94 -4.96
C PRO A 48 -5.94 1.33 -6.30
N ARG A 49 -7.07 0.75 -6.64
CA ARG A 49 -7.99 1.26 -7.65
C ARG A 49 -8.49 2.61 -7.14
N GLN A 50 -8.38 3.63 -7.94
CA GLN A 50 -8.62 5.05 -7.68
C GLN A 50 -9.59 5.30 -6.51
N PRO A 51 -9.17 6.06 -5.51
CA PRO A 51 -10.04 6.33 -4.35
C PRO A 51 -11.31 7.02 -4.84
N ASN A 52 -12.46 6.63 -4.27
CA ASN A 52 -13.69 7.37 -4.46
C ASN A 52 -13.46 8.80 -3.99
N VAL A 53 -13.28 9.70 -4.94
CA VAL A 53 -12.93 11.09 -4.69
C VAL A 53 -14.18 11.80 -4.18
N THR A 54 -14.36 11.83 -2.88
CA THR A 54 -15.33 12.76 -2.29
C THR A 54 -14.67 14.13 -2.25
N VAL A 55 -14.92 14.96 -3.27
CA VAL A 55 -14.55 16.38 -3.19
C VAL A 55 -15.42 17.01 -2.13
N ALA A 56 -14.85 17.25 -0.96
CA ALA A 56 -15.57 17.94 0.09
C ALA A 56 -15.99 19.32 -0.39
N LYS A 57 -17.27 19.68 -0.20
CA LYS A 57 -17.67 21.07 -0.18
C LYS A 57 -16.83 21.77 0.88
N LEU A 58 -15.92 22.61 0.46
CA LEU A 58 -15.27 23.57 1.35
C LEU A 58 -16.34 24.60 1.73
N GLN A 59 -17.14 24.29 2.75
CA GLN A 59 -17.94 25.30 3.42
C GLN A 59 -17.02 26.05 4.37
N ASP A 60 -16.62 27.24 3.98
CA ASP A 60 -15.78 28.16 4.78
C ASP A 60 -16.44 28.63 6.10
N THR A 61 -17.65 28.23 6.39
CA THR A 61 -18.46 28.72 7.51
C THR A 61 -18.53 27.79 8.72
N ILE A 62 -18.10 26.55 8.63
CA ILE A 62 -17.95 25.69 9.80
C ILE A 62 -16.53 25.89 10.34
N GLN A 63 -16.40 26.30 11.60
CA GLN A 63 -15.08 26.38 12.24
C GLN A 63 -14.34 25.07 11.97
N PRO A 64 -13.18 25.09 11.25
CA PRO A 64 -12.53 23.87 10.88
C PRO A 64 -12.21 23.08 12.14
N THR A 65 -12.46 21.78 12.10
CA THR A 65 -11.85 20.83 13.02
C THR A 65 -10.38 21.19 13.17
N ARG A 66 -9.80 21.03 14.34
CA ARG A 66 -8.39 21.42 14.63
C ARG A 66 -7.41 20.95 13.54
N PHE A 67 -7.79 19.90 12.79
CA PHE A 67 -6.99 19.27 11.75
C PHE A 67 -7.87 18.83 10.60
N THR A 68 -7.38 19.03 9.39
CA THR A 68 -7.94 18.43 8.17
C THR A 68 -6.85 17.71 7.43
N ALA A 69 -7.08 16.46 7.04
CA ALA A 69 -6.16 15.65 6.25
C ALA A 69 -6.83 15.21 4.95
N TRP A 70 -6.07 15.17 3.87
CA TRP A 70 -6.52 14.70 2.56
C TRP A 70 -5.40 14.01 1.80
N LYS A 71 -5.77 13.25 0.80
CA LYS A 71 -4.90 12.80 -0.27
C LYS A 71 -5.25 13.53 -1.56
N ILE A 72 -4.42 13.36 -2.58
CA ILE A 72 -4.63 13.95 -3.89
C ILE A 72 -4.68 12.88 -4.97
N VAL A 73 -5.31 13.18 -6.08
CA VAL A 73 -5.17 12.42 -7.32
C VAL A 73 -3.93 12.93 -8.05
N GLU A 74 -2.92 12.11 -8.28
CA GLU A 74 -1.64 12.51 -8.88
C GLU A 74 -1.84 13.31 -10.17
N ARG A 75 -2.73 12.85 -11.05
CA ARG A 75 -2.96 13.42 -12.39
C ARG A 75 -3.56 14.83 -12.36
N THR A 76 -4.45 15.11 -11.42
CA THR A 76 -5.23 16.36 -11.38
C THR A 76 -5.00 17.21 -10.14
N GLY A 77 -4.34 16.68 -9.12
CA GLY A 77 -4.21 17.34 -7.83
C GLY A 77 -5.53 17.52 -7.08
N ASP A 78 -6.60 16.83 -7.50
CA ASP A 78 -7.89 16.86 -6.81
C ASP A 78 -7.77 16.27 -5.42
N ARG A 79 -8.30 16.98 -4.42
CA ARG A 79 -8.25 16.58 -3.02
C ARG A 79 -9.45 15.73 -2.64
N TYR A 80 -9.21 14.69 -1.84
CA TYR A 80 -10.25 13.95 -1.16
C TYR A 80 -9.91 13.76 0.31
N LEU A 81 -10.89 14.06 1.18
CA LEU A 81 -10.69 14.02 2.61
C LEU A 81 -10.46 12.60 3.12
N VAL A 82 -9.54 12.47 4.07
CA VAL A 82 -9.24 11.21 4.73
C VAL A 82 -9.28 11.41 6.23
N PRO A 83 -9.91 10.52 7.00
CA PRO A 83 -9.85 10.60 8.45
C PRO A 83 -8.41 10.40 8.93
N MET A 84 -8.04 11.11 9.99
CA MET A 84 -6.75 10.88 10.65
C MET A 84 -6.75 9.52 11.34
N ASP A 85 -5.64 8.80 11.22
CA ASP A 85 -5.47 7.53 11.91
C ASP A 85 -5.16 7.75 13.40
N THR A 86 -6.21 7.95 14.16
CA THR A 86 -6.17 8.05 15.63
C THR A 86 -6.93 6.90 16.29
N ALA A 87 -7.54 6.01 15.50
CA ALA A 87 -8.36 4.93 16.01
C ALA A 87 -7.53 3.86 16.72
N LEU A 88 -8.08 3.35 17.83
CA LEU A 88 -7.51 2.22 18.58
C LEU A 88 -7.73 0.90 17.86
N HIS A 89 -8.85 0.79 17.14
CA HIS A 89 -9.32 -0.47 16.57
C HIS A 89 -8.25 -1.14 15.70
N ASN A 90 -7.85 -2.35 16.09
CA ASN A 90 -6.83 -3.16 15.41
C ASN A 90 -5.49 -2.44 15.20
N TYR A 91 -5.07 -1.62 16.16
CA TYR A 91 -3.82 -0.87 16.03
C TYR A 91 -2.61 -1.80 15.84
N HIS A 92 -2.55 -2.92 16.56
CA HIS A 92 -1.50 -3.95 16.42
C HIS A 92 -1.38 -4.48 14.98
N GLN A 93 -2.50 -4.67 14.26
CA GLN A 93 -2.52 -5.15 12.87
C GLN A 93 -1.76 -4.23 11.90
N THR A 94 -1.74 -2.92 12.16
CA THR A 94 -1.02 -1.95 11.30
C THR A 94 0.49 -2.17 11.29
N THR A 95 1.00 -3.01 12.18
CA THR A 95 2.41 -3.30 12.39
C THR A 95 2.85 -4.63 11.81
N LEU A 96 1.91 -5.39 11.24
CA LEU A 96 2.13 -6.72 10.67
C LEU A 96 1.94 -6.69 9.14
N PRO A 97 2.72 -7.47 8.37
CA PRO A 97 2.43 -7.70 6.95
C PRO A 97 1.03 -8.31 6.72
N ASP A 98 0.60 -9.24 7.59
CA ASP A 98 -0.72 -9.85 7.54
C ASP A 98 -1.86 -8.83 7.65
N GLY A 99 -1.64 -7.70 8.33
CA GLY A 99 -2.61 -6.62 8.48
C GLY A 99 -2.93 -5.83 7.20
N TYR A 100 -2.18 -6.03 6.11
CA TYR A 100 -2.46 -5.36 4.83
C TYR A 100 -3.63 -5.96 4.04
N SER A 101 -4.02 -7.21 4.31
CA SER A 101 -5.11 -7.90 3.62
C SER A 101 -5.70 -9.02 4.50
N VAL A 102 -6.81 -9.62 4.06
CA VAL A 102 -7.34 -10.86 4.67
C VAL A 102 -6.33 -12.00 4.57
N ALA A 103 -5.56 -12.06 3.48
CA ALA A 103 -4.52 -13.06 3.29
C ALA A 103 -3.34 -12.47 2.50
N MET A 104 -2.17 -12.44 3.15
CA MET A 104 -0.91 -11.96 2.56
C MET A 104 0.11 -13.09 2.40
N GLY A 105 0.90 -13.00 1.34
CA GLY A 105 2.14 -13.76 1.18
C GLY A 105 3.34 -12.83 1.30
N TYR A 106 4.35 -13.20 2.09
CA TYR A 106 5.58 -12.42 2.27
C TYR A 106 6.73 -13.34 2.70
N LEU A 107 7.96 -12.84 2.70
CA LEU A 107 9.14 -13.69 2.96
C LEU A 107 9.41 -13.94 4.45
N GLY A 108 8.38 -13.86 5.31
CA GLY A 108 8.51 -14.16 6.73
C GLY A 108 9.10 -13.04 7.60
N ASN A 109 9.47 -11.89 7.04
CA ASN A 109 10.07 -10.78 7.78
C ASN A 109 9.37 -9.44 7.46
N LEU A 110 9.30 -8.53 8.42
CA LEU A 110 8.75 -7.19 8.21
C LEU A 110 9.63 -6.41 7.21
N GLY A 111 8.99 -5.74 6.26
CA GLY A 111 9.70 -4.99 5.21
C GLY A 111 10.14 -5.83 4.01
N SER A 112 9.93 -7.14 4.03
CA SER A 112 10.23 -8.03 2.91
C SER A 112 9.22 -7.90 1.76
N PRO A 113 9.54 -8.37 0.54
CA PRO A 113 8.61 -8.49 -0.57
C PRO A 113 7.32 -9.20 -0.18
N LEU A 114 6.19 -8.68 -0.66
CA LEU A 114 4.88 -9.21 -0.34
C LEU A 114 3.92 -9.19 -1.53
N ILE A 115 2.92 -10.07 -1.49
CA ILE A 115 1.85 -10.19 -2.48
C ILE A 115 0.52 -10.50 -1.80
N SER A 116 -0.57 -9.81 -2.17
CA SER A 116 -1.90 -10.22 -1.71
C SER A 116 -2.30 -11.54 -2.35
N LYS A 117 -2.82 -12.48 -1.53
CA LYS A 117 -3.42 -13.73 -1.99
C LYS A 117 -4.82 -13.50 -2.57
N ILE A 118 -5.40 -12.30 -2.36
CA ILE A 118 -6.66 -11.87 -2.96
C ILE A 118 -6.37 -11.16 -4.29
N PHE A 119 -6.89 -11.72 -5.39
CA PHE A 119 -6.54 -11.25 -6.73
C PHE A 119 -6.87 -9.78 -6.96
N PHE A 120 -8.07 -9.33 -6.60
CA PHE A 120 -8.50 -7.95 -6.83
C PHE A 120 -7.82 -6.90 -5.94
N GLU A 121 -7.03 -7.30 -4.96
CA GLU A 121 -6.19 -6.40 -4.16
C GLU A 121 -4.79 -6.22 -4.75
N ARG A 122 -4.40 -7.04 -5.75
CA ARG A 122 -3.11 -6.90 -6.44
C ARG A 122 -3.12 -5.64 -7.31
N LYS A 123 -2.10 -4.81 -7.16
CA LYS A 123 -1.91 -3.62 -8.00
C LYS A 123 -1.56 -4.00 -9.44
N GLU A 124 -1.88 -3.11 -10.38
CA GLU A 124 -1.29 -3.16 -11.71
C GLU A 124 0.22 -2.95 -11.59
N LYS A 125 0.99 -3.66 -12.42
CA LYS A 125 2.45 -3.55 -12.42
C LYS A 125 2.90 -2.15 -12.82
N ASP A 126 3.89 -1.62 -12.10
CA ASP A 126 4.53 -0.35 -12.42
C ASP A 126 5.53 -0.52 -13.58
N GLN A 127 5.98 0.57 -14.14
CA GLN A 127 7.02 0.58 -15.19
C GLN A 127 8.34 -0.02 -14.67
N PHE A 128 8.67 0.22 -13.40
CA PHE A 128 9.80 -0.39 -12.72
C PHE A 128 9.34 -1.54 -11.82
N VAL A 129 9.07 -2.68 -12.43
CA VAL A 129 8.43 -3.87 -11.84
C VAL A 129 9.02 -4.36 -10.51
N PHE A 130 10.25 -3.98 -10.19
CA PHE A 130 10.91 -4.39 -8.94
C PHE A 130 10.34 -3.76 -7.68
N TYR A 131 9.54 -2.68 -7.79
CA TYR A 131 8.86 -2.08 -6.65
C TYR A 131 7.45 -2.64 -6.40
N ASP A 132 6.92 -3.46 -7.32
CA ASP A 132 5.57 -4.01 -7.20
C ASP A 132 5.37 -4.82 -5.89
N SER A 133 6.40 -5.59 -5.50
CA SER A 133 6.39 -6.38 -4.26
C SER A 133 6.59 -5.54 -2.97
N TYR A 134 6.90 -4.24 -3.11
CA TYR A 134 7.10 -3.32 -1.98
C TYR A 134 6.04 -2.22 -1.91
N TYR A 135 4.90 -2.37 -2.59
CA TYR A 135 3.87 -1.34 -2.67
C TYR A 135 3.41 -0.72 -1.34
N PRO A 136 3.39 -1.41 -0.18
CA PRO A 136 3.00 -0.77 1.08
C PRO A 136 4.07 0.13 1.68
N TYR A 137 5.31 -0.04 1.24
CA TYR A 137 6.45 0.75 1.70
C TYR A 137 6.79 1.90 0.75
N ASN A 138 6.24 1.89 -0.47
CA ASN A 138 6.48 2.93 -1.46
C ASN A 138 5.54 4.12 -1.23
N LYS A 139 6.11 5.30 -1.02
CA LYS A 139 5.37 6.56 -0.94
C LYS A 139 5.26 7.17 -2.32
N ASP A 140 4.03 7.38 -2.75
CA ASP A 140 3.66 8.07 -4.00
C ASP A 140 2.81 9.30 -3.68
N PRO A 141 2.70 10.28 -4.57
CA PRO A 141 1.85 11.46 -4.36
C PRO A 141 0.39 11.11 -4.00
N ASP A 142 -0.17 10.03 -4.61
CA ASP A 142 -1.54 9.56 -4.34
C ASP A 142 -1.76 9.03 -2.93
N ASN A 143 -0.72 8.49 -2.29
CA ASN A 143 -0.84 7.91 -0.96
C ASN A 143 -0.29 8.83 0.15
N GLN A 144 0.34 9.96 -0.20
CA GLN A 144 0.80 10.97 0.75
C GLN A 144 -0.39 11.69 1.38
N LEU A 145 -0.33 11.86 2.71
CA LEU A 145 -1.28 12.68 3.45
C LEU A 145 -0.80 14.13 3.47
N PHE A 146 -1.66 15.04 3.03
CA PHE A 146 -1.49 16.48 3.15
C PHE A 146 -2.38 17.00 4.27
N TYR A 147 -2.00 18.11 4.87
CA TYR A 147 -2.66 18.62 6.07
C TYR A 147 -2.98 20.11 5.97
N ASN A 148 -4.00 20.51 6.71
CA ASN A 148 -4.22 21.89 7.14
C ASN A 148 -4.48 21.85 8.65
N VAL A 149 -3.61 22.48 9.43
CA VAL A 149 -3.62 22.39 10.90
C VAL A 149 -3.63 23.79 11.50
N ARG A 150 -4.43 24.00 12.55
CA ARG A 150 -4.42 25.29 13.29
C ARG A 150 -3.22 25.43 14.21
N ILE A 151 -2.78 24.32 14.76
CA ILE A 151 -1.65 24.19 15.67
C ILE A 151 -0.71 23.12 15.10
N PRO A 152 0.60 23.22 15.31
CA PRO A 152 1.53 22.20 14.87
C PRO A 152 1.09 20.82 15.35
N TYR A 153 1.17 19.85 14.46
CA TYR A 153 0.84 18.45 14.72
C TYR A 153 2.06 17.59 14.52
N SER A 154 2.36 16.73 15.47
CA SER A 154 3.36 15.67 15.31
C SER A 154 2.81 14.33 15.74
N ASN A 155 3.21 13.28 15.03
CA ASN A 155 2.98 11.90 15.40
C ASN A 155 4.34 11.19 15.46
N LEU A 156 4.59 10.47 16.54
CA LEU A 156 5.75 9.62 16.69
C LEU A 156 5.28 8.23 17.07
N SER A 157 5.66 7.22 16.28
CA SER A 157 5.40 5.83 16.62
C SER A 157 6.65 4.99 16.58
N TYR A 158 6.75 4.08 17.54
CA TYR A 158 7.83 3.13 17.65
C TYR A 158 7.27 1.75 17.95
N GLN A 159 7.84 0.75 17.29
CA GLN A 159 7.51 -0.65 17.55
C GLN A 159 8.77 -1.50 17.59
N THR A 160 8.72 -2.55 18.40
CA THR A 160 9.81 -3.51 18.54
C THR A 160 9.30 -4.90 18.77
N ALA A 161 10.06 -5.88 18.31
CA ALA A 161 9.80 -7.30 18.50
C ALA A 161 11.09 -8.10 18.60
N GLY A 162 11.00 -9.29 19.16
CA GLY A 162 12.08 -10.27 19.17
C GLY A 162 13.21 -9.96 20.16
N SER A 163 14.24 -10.81 20.09
CA SER A 163 15.46 -10.71 20.88
C SER A 163 16.58 -10.04 20.07
N SER A 164 17.77 -9.91 20.66
CA SER A 164 18.93 -9.33 19.99
C SER A 164 19.32 -10.03 18.67
N GLN A 165 18.98 -11.32 18.51
CA GLN A 165 19.30 -12.11 17.31
C GLN A 165 18.30 -11.92 16.17
N ASN A 166 17.00 -11.73 16.50
CA ASN A 166 15.91 -11.61 15.53
C ASN A 166 15.10 -10.30 15.72
N GLN A 167 15.75 -9.29 16.25
CA GLN A 167 15.17 -7.98 16.56
C GLN A 167 14.52 -7.33 15.34
N GLU A 168 13.31 -6.83 15.54
CA GLU A 168 12.56 -6.03 14.59
C GLU A 168 12.26 -4.68 15.24
N GLU A 169 12.55 -3.60 14.55
CA GLU A 169 12.32 -2.23 15.02
C GLU A 169 11.79 -1.36 13.87
N ARG A 170 10.80 -0.53 14.15
CA ARG A 170 10.35 0.51 13.22
C ARG A 170 10.07 1.79 13.98
N LEU A 171 10.62 2.89 13.49
CA LEU A 171 10.38 4.25 13.97
C LEU A 171 9.73 5.04 12.85
N GLN A 172 8.56 5.60 13.13
CA GLN A 172 7.87 6.51 12.21
C GLN A 172 7.66 7.85 12.88
N GLY A 173 7.91 8.92 12.16
CA GLY A 173 7.73 10.28 12.64
C GLY A 173 7.03 11.12 11.60
N ARG A 174 6.14 11.99 12.04
CA ARG A 174 5.47 13.00 11.22
C ARG A 174 5.43 14.31 11.96
N ILE A 175 5.77 15.39 11.27
CA ILE A 175 5.62 16.75 11.77
C ILE A 175 4.98 17.57 10.67
N THR A 176 3.94 18.33 10.98
CA THR A 176 3.31 19.25 10.05
C THR A 176 2.86 20.52 10.75
N MET A 177 3.02 21.65 10.07
CA MET A 177 2.65 22.95 10.59
C MET A 177 2.19 23.90 9.48
N ASN A 178 1.33 24.83 9.85
CA ASN A 178 0.93 25.91 8.97
C ASN A 178 1.78 27.16 9.19
N PHE A 179 2.16 27.81 8.09
CA PHE A 179 2.70 29.15 8.05
C PHE A 179 1.59 30.11 7.58
N GLY A 180 0.96 30.76 8.53
CA GLY A 180 -0.28 31.52 8.29
C GLY A 180 -1.46 30.60 7.96
N LYS A 181 -2.45 31.11 7.18
CA LYS A 181 -3.70 30.37 6.87
C LYS A 181 -3.61 29.52 5.59
N LYS A 182 -2.59 29.72 4.76
CA LYS A 182 -2.57 29.22 3.38
C LYS A 182 -1.48 28.20 3.10
N LEU A 183 -0.35 28.28 3.78
CA LEU A 183 0.81 27.41 3.52
C LEU A 183 0.92 26.40 4.66
N ASN A 184 0.94 25.12 4.30
CA ASN A 184 1.32 24.03 5.20
C ASN A 184 2.58 23.34 4.69
N VAL A 185 3.45 22.93 5.60
CA VAL A 185 4.62 22.09 5.31
C VAL A 185 4.70 20.96 6.31
N GLY A 186 5.23 19.83 5.87
CA GLY A 186 5.40 18.66 6.70
C GLY A 186 6.60 17.81 6.30
N LEU A 187 6.99 16.96 7.24
CA LEU A 187 8.08 16.01 7.12
C LEU A 187 7.61 14.67 7.68
N ASP A 188 7.73 13.61 6.89
CA ASP A 188 7.51 12.23 7.33
C ASP A 188 8.83 11.45 7.31
N LEU A 189 9.04 10.63 8.34
CA LEU A 189 10.17 9.73 8.49
C LEU A 189 9.65 8.31 8.69
N ASP A 190 10.30 7.32 8.09
CA ASP A 190 10.02 5.91 8.33
C ASP A 190 11.33 5.12 8.29
N PHE A 191 11.74 4.56 9.41
CA PHE A 191 12.94 3.74 9.53
C PHE A 191 12.56 2.38 10.08
N LEU A 192 12.88 1.34 9.33
CA LEU A 192 12.65 -0.04 9.72
C LEU A 192 13.97 -0.82 9.61
N GLN A 193 14.22 -1.62 10.64
CA GLN A 193 15.27 -2.62 10.64
C GLN A 193 14.70 -3.91 11.22
N ALA A 194 14.69 -4.99 10.43
CA ALA A 194 14.29 -6.31 10.87
C ALA A 194 15.43 -7.27 10.57
N LYS A 195 15.98 -7.92 11.60
CA LYS A 195 17.09 -8.88 11.44
C LYS A 195 16.66 -10.20 10.83
N GLY A 196 15.33 -10.47 10.86
CA GLY A 196 14.74 -11.73 10.41
C GLY A 196 14.87 -12.86 11.43
N PHE A 197 13.95 -13.78 11.38
CA PHE A 197 13.89 -14.94 12.25
C PHE A 197 14.86 -16.05 11.79
N TYR A 198 15.01 -16.20 10.48
CA TYR A 198 15.93 -17.14 9.84
C TYR A 198 17.23 -16.44 9.40
N ASN A 199 18.23 -17.23 9.01
CA ASN A 199 19.50 -16.67 8.51
C ASN A 199 19.31 -15.87 7.22
N SER A 200 20.18 -14.87 7.00
CA SER A 200 20.27 -14.07 5.77
C SER A 200 18.95 -13.48 5.30
N GLN A 201 18.09 -13.03 6.24
CA GLN A 201 16.74 -12.55 5.98
C GLN A 201 16.56 -11.07 6.37
N SER A 202 17.63 -10.37 6.71
CA SER A 202 17.50 -9.03 7.28
C SER A 202 17.02 -8.01 6.25
N VAL A 203 16.19 -7.08 6.72
CA VAL A 203 15.67 -5.95 5.95
C VAL A 203 16.06 -4.64 6.62
N LYS A 204 16.47 -3.67 5.82
CA LYS A 204 16.62 -2.27 6.22
C LYS A 204 15.84 -1.41 5.26
N PHE A 205 14.93 -0.60 5.79
CA PHE A 205 14.15 0.36 5.03
C PHE A 205 14.29 1.74 5.66
N ASN A 206 14.40 2.75 4.85
CA ASN A 206 14.33 4.14 5.25
C ASN A 206 13.56 4.94 4.20
N ASP A 207 12.71 5.83 4.66
CA ASP A 207 11.99 6.79 3.83
C ASP A 207 11.98 8.16 4.50
N LEU A 208 12.24 9.18 3.71
CA LEU A 208 12.18 10.58 4.11
C LEU A 208 11.31 11.31 3.11
N VAL A 209 10.23 11.93 3.58
CA VAL A 209 9.29 12.67 2.75
C VAL A 209 9.16 14.10 3.25
N PHE A 210 9.42 15.04 2.37
CA PHE A 210 9.10 16.45 2.55
C PHE A 210 7.90 16.82 1.67
N TYR A 211 6.89 17.42 2.25
CA TYR A 211 5.66 17.76 1.55
C TYR A 211 5.06 19.06 2.04
N GLY A 212 4.15 19.60 1.24
CA GLY A 212 3.36 20.74 1.67
C GLY A 212 2.33 21.16 0.63
N ASN A 213 1.55 22.14 1.01
CA ASN A 213 0.50 22.68 0.17
C ASN A 213 0.32 24.18 0.41
N TYR A 214 -0.09 24.88 -0.64
CA TYR A 214 -0.55 26.26 -0.58
C TYR A 214 -1.97 26.32 -1.09
N LEU A 215 -2.88 26.79 -0.26
CA LEU A 215 -4.31 26.83 -0.54
C LEU A 215 -4.84 28.26 -0.43
N SER A 216 -5.37 28.77 -1.53
CA SER A 216 -6.08 30.04 -1.59
C SER A 216 -7.29 29.92 -2.53
N ASP A 217 -8.14 30.93 -2.59
CA ASP A 217 -9.30 30.95 -3.47
C ASP A 217 -8.96 30.63 -4.93
N ARG A 218 -7.86 31.23 -5.43
CA ARG A 218 -7.47 31.11 -6.83
C ARG A 218 -6.36 30.12 -7.11
N ILE A 219 -5.49 29.85 -6.13
CA ILE A 219 -4.30 29.02 -6.33
C ILE A 219 -4.32 27.89 -5.31
N GLU A 220 -4.23 26.67 -5.79
CA GLU A 220 -4.01 25.47 -4.99
C GLU A 220 -2.75 24.76 -5.50
N THR A 221 -1.79 24.53 -4.64
CA THR A 221 -0.54 23.84 -5.00
C THR A 221 -0.23 22.78 -3.96
N HIS A 222 0.22 21.63 -4.43
CA HIS A 222 0.80 20.58 -3.58
C HIS A 222 2.21 20.28 -4.08
N PHE A 223 3.12 20.04 -3.17
CA PHE A 223 4.45 19.54 -3.50
C PHE A 223 4.81 18.35 -2.60
N PHE A 224 5.59 17.46 -3.15
CA PHE A 224 6.03 16.23 -2.51
C PHE A 224 7.42 15.89 -3.02
N ALA A 225 8.33 15.58 -2.11
CA ALA A 225 9.67 15.10 -2.41
C ALA A 225 9.98 13.92 -1.47
N SER A 226 10.38 12.79 -2.00
CA SER A 226 10.74 11.63 -1.20
C SER A 226 12.05 10.99 -1.63
N SER A 227 12.74 10.41 -0.65
CA SER A 227 13.91 9.56 -0.86
C SER A 227 13.78 8.32 0.01
N ALA A 228 13.59 7.17 -0.63
CA ALA A 228 13.44 5.88 0.02
C ALA A 228 14.55 4.91 -0.38
N GLY A 229 14.99 4.08 0.56
CA GLY A 229 15.96 3.03 0.34
C GLY A 229 15.57 1.73 1.03
N ILE A 230 15.72 0.61 0.31
CA ILE A 230 15.49 -0.74 0.83
C ILE A 230 16.76 -1.56 0.61
N THR A 231 17.19 -2.27 1.64
CA THR A 231 18.20 -3.32 1.52
C THR A 231 17.60 -4.61 2.10
N GLN A 232 17.38 -5.58 1.23
CA GLN A 232 16.85 -6.90 1.55
C GLN A 232 17.97 -7.91 1.41
N TYR A 233 18.29 -8.64 2.48
CA TYR A 233 19.12 -9.84 2.41
C TYR A 233 18.26 -11.01 1.95
N GLU A 234 18.78 -11.78 1.01
CA GLU A 234 18.08 -12.86 0.33
C GLU A 234 18.63 -14.21 0.79
N ASN A 235 17.78 -14.99 1.47
CA ASN A 235 18.16 -16.33 1.88
C ASN A 235 17.67 -17.44 0.93
N GLY A 236 16.87 -17.10 -0.08
CA GLY A 236 16.31 -18.06 -1.04
C GLY A 236 15.27 -19.01 -0.43
N GLY A 237 14.84 -18.78 0.83
CA GLY A 237 14.01 -19.69 1.62
C GLY A 237 14.84 -20.69 2.42
N ILE A 238 14.19 -21.47 3.31
CA ILE A 238 14.81 -22.58 4.03
C ILE A 238 15.04 -23.75 3.05
N SER A 239 16.11 -24.52 3.28
CA SER A 239 16.48 -25.62 2.37
C SER A 239 15.66 -26.89 2.61
N ASP A 240 15.20 -27.12 3.84
CA ASP A 240 14.40 -28.28 4.21
C ASP A 240 13.18 -27.87 5.07
N ASP A 241 12.00 -28.09 4.51
CA ASP A 241 10.72 -27.74 5.15
C ASP A 241 10.39 -28.60 6.38
N ASN A 242 11.09 -29.74 6.58
CA ASN A 242 10.90 -30.60 7.75
C ASN A 242 11.28 -29.90 9.05
N PHE A 243 12.21 -28.93 9.04
CA PHE A 243 12.51 -28.12 10.21
C PHE A 243 11.28 -27.38 10.74
N ILE A 244 10.28 -27.13 9.90
CA ILE A 244 9.01 -26.50 10.28
C ILE A 244 7.92 -27.54 10.44
N THR A 245 7.73 -28.46 9.47
CA THR A 245 6.56 -29.35 9.44
C THR A 245 6.69 -30.56 10.35
N GLN A 246 7.94 -31.01 10.61
CA GLN A 246 8.28 -32.19 11.42
C GLN A 246 9.49 -31.91 12.31
N PRO A 247 9.46 -30.90 13.19
CA PRO A 247 10.64 -30.52 14.00
C PRO A 247 11.11 -31.66 14.91
N ASP A 248 10.21 -32.52 15.37
CA ASP A 248 10.53 -33.67 16.22
C ASP A 248 11.30 -34.79 15.48
N SER A 249 11.37 -34.76 14.14
CA SER A 249 12.15 -35.70 13.34
C SER A 249 13.63 -35.30 13.23
N ILE A 250 13.99 -34.11 13.69
CA ILE A 250 15.37 -33.60 13.66
C ILE A 250 16.04 -34.02 14.97
N GLU A 251 17.06 -34.87 14.88
CA GLU A 251 17.73 -35.44 16.05
C GLU A 251 18.46 -34.43 16.93
N GLN A 252 18.85 -33.26 16.36
CA GLN A 252 19.57 -32.21 17.08
C GLN A 252 18.63 -31.07 17.50
N SER A 253 18.84 -30.57 18.71
CA SER A 253 18.18 -29.32 19.14
C SER A 253 18.67 -28.14 18.29
N PHE A 254 17.76 -27.35 17.75
CA PHE A 254 18.07 -26.24 16.87
C PHE A 254 17.25 -24.99 17.22
N THR A 255 17.78 -23.85 16.87
CA THR A 255 17.04 -22.56 16.85
C THR A 255 16.69 -22.22 15.39
N SER A 256 15.83 -21.22 15.20
CA SER A 256 15.52 -20.76 13.84
C SER A 256 16.74 -20.26 13.04
N LYS A 257 17.80 -19.85 13.73
CA LYS A 257 19.07 -19.43 13.10
C LYS A 257 19.94 -20.60 12.68
N ASP A 258 19.70 -21.78 13.20
CA ASP A 258 20.44 -23.00 12.83
C ASP A 258 19.82 -23.68 11.59
N ILE A 259 18.59 -23.30 11.22
CA ILE A 259 17.92 -23.84 10.04
C ILE A 259 18.68 -23.40 8.78
N PRO A 260 19.12 -24.36 7.94
CA PRO A 260 19.84 -24.05 6.72
C PRO A 260 18.99 -23.26 5.73
N THR A 261 19.58 -22.27 5.09
CA THR A 261 18.97 -21.48 4.05
C THR A 261 19.70 -21.67 2.73
N ARG A 262 19.00 -21.48 1.60
CA ARG A 262 19.56 -21.75 0.28
C ARG A 262 20.70 -20.81 -0.10
N MET A 263 20.64 -19.56 0.37
CA MET A 263 21.62 -18.50 0.10
C MET A 263 22.04 -17.82 1.40
N SER A 264 23.21 -17.19 1.42
CA SER A 264 23.76 -16.54 2.63
C SER A 264 24.33 -15.14 2.39
N ASN A 265 24.99 -14.89 1.25
CA ASN A 265 25.68 -13.64 0.92
C ASN A 265 25.08 -12.95 -0.31
N THR A 266 23.77 -12.93 -0.36
CA THR A 266 22.99 -12.36 -1.46
C THR A 266 22.05 -11.28 -0.95
N TRP A 267 21.90 -10.18 -1.70
CA TRP A 267 20.97 -9.10 -1.35
C TRP A 267 20.52 -8.25 -2.53
N ASN A 268 19.32 -7.73 -2.40
CA ASN A 268 18.78 -6.68 -3.25
C ASN A 268 18.86 -5.32 -2.56
N ARG A 269 19.27 -4.29 -3.30
CA ARG A 269 19.20 -2.89 -2.89
C ARG A 269 18.33 -2.12 -3.84
N LEU A 270 17.36 -1.41 -3.30
CA LEU A 270 16.47 -0.53 -4.07
C LEU A 270 16.60 0.89 -3.53
N LYS A 271 16.48 1.86 -4.43
CA LYS A 271 16.41 3.28 -4.08
C LYS A 271 15.38 3.96 -4.98
N THR A 272 14.57 4.82 -4.38
CA THR A 272 13.64 5.69 -5.10
C THR A 272 13.84 7.12 -4.66
N ASN A 273 13.99 8.03 -5.61
CA ASN A 273 13.91 9.47 -5.40
C ASN A 273 12.76 10.00 -6.24
N GLN A 274 11.92 10.84 -5.65
CA GLN A 274 10.76 11.39 -6.35
C GLN A 274 10.60 12.87 -6.01
N PHE A 275 10.14 13.61 -6.99
CA PHE A 275 9.66 14.97 -6.82
C PHE A 275 8.36 15.13 -7.57
N TYR A 276 7.37 15.73 -6.93
CA TYR A 276 6.06 16.00 -7.51
C TYR A 276 5.60 17.40 -7.14
N VAL A 277 5.00 18.08 -8.10
CA VAL A 277 4.30 19.33 -7.88
C VAL A 277 3.01 19.35 -8.67
N SER A 278 1.94 19.82 -8.05
CA SER A 278 0.70 20.16 -8.72
C SER A 278 0.37 21.63 -8.48
N GLY A 279 -0.05 22.30 -9.53
CA GLY A 279 -0.55 23.67 -9.49
C GLY A 279 -1.93 23.73 -10.13
N ARG A 280 -2.88 24.36 -9.45
CA ARG A 280 -4.23 24.59 -9.94
C ARG A 280 -4.54 26.08 -9.84
N TYR A 281 -4.98 26.66 -10.94
CA TYR A 281 -5.46 28.03 -10.98
C TYR A 281 -6.98 28.02 -11.21
N ASN A 282 -7.75 28.50 -10.22
CA ASN A 282 -9.20 28.55 -10.23
C ASN A 282 -9.69 29.84 -10.90
N LEU A 283 -10.45 29.68 -11.98
CA LEU A 283 -11.20 30.72 -12.65
C LEU A 283 -12.59 30.77 -12.06
N GLY A 284 -13.08 31.94 -11.68
CA GLY A 284 -14.39 32.08 -11.04
C GLY A 284 -14.73 33.53 -10.73
N TYR A 285 -15.82 33.69 -10.01
CA TYR A 285 -16.33 34.99 -9.60
C TYR A 285 -16.58 35.01 -8.08
N ARG A 286 -16.68 36.22 -7.51
CA ARG A 286 -17.13 36.37 -6.12
C ARG A 286 -18.61 36.64 -6.12
N LYS A 287 -19.38 35.98 -5.23
CA LYS A 287 -20.78 36.32 -4.93
C LYS A 287 -20.81 37.71 -4.34
N GLN A 288 -21.95 38.36 -4.47
CA GLN A 288 -22.17 39.64 -3.82
C GLN A 288 -22.04 39.49 -2.30
N ALA A 289 -21.32 40.37 -1.66
CA ALA A 289 -21.10 40.30 -0.22
C ALA A 289 -22.45 40.55 0.52
N GLU A 290 -22.69 39.79 1.58
CA GLU A 290 -23.86 40.01 2.45
C GLU A 290 -23.68 41.23 3.38
N SER A 291 -22.43 41.71 3.53
CA SER A 291 -22.07 42.92 4.29
C SER A 291 -20.86 43.61 3.70
N ASP A 292 -20.72 44.91 3.89
CA ASP A 292 -19.55 45.68 3.40
C ASP A 292 -18.20 45.29 4.04
N GLU A 293 -18.22 44.55 5.16
CA GLU A 293 -17.02 44.20 5.91
C GLU A 293 -16.38 42.88 5.48
N THR A 294 -17.08 42.00 4.75
CA THR A 294 -16.55 40.68 4.35
C THR A 294 -16.61 40.49 2.83
N PRO A 295 -15.50 40.18 2.17
CA PRO A 295 -15.53 39.90 0.74
C PRO A 295 -16.40 38.66 0.47
N GLY A 296 -17.30 38.76 -0.53
CA GLY A 296 -18.17 37.65 -0.93
C GLY A 296 -17.38 36.35 -1.25
N GLU A 297 -18.04 35.21 -1.05
CA GLU A 297 -17.52 33.89 -1.30
C GLU A 297 -17.02 33.72 -2.75
N PHE A 298 -15.81 33.20 -2.94
CA PHE A 298 -15.29 32.90 -4.27
C PHE A 298 -15.89 31.58 -4.79
N VAL A 299 -16.53 31.64 -5.97
CA VAL A 299 -17.11 30.48 -6.64
C VAL A 299 -16.22 30.08 -7.81
N PRO A 300 -15.50 28.96 -7.72
CA PRO A 300 -14.70 28.46 -8.84
C PRO A 300 -15.61 27.84 -9.90
N VAL A 301 -15.48 28.25 -11.14
CA VAL A 301 -16.21 27.75 -12.31
C VAL A 301 -15.38 26.74 -13.08
N ALA A 302 -14.15 27.08 -13.35
CA ALA A 302 -13.20 26.25 -14.07
C ALA A 302 -11.82 26.34 -13.44
N SER A 303 -10.95 25.40 -13.76
CA SER A 303 -9.57 25.37 -13.26
C SER A 303 -8.61 24.96 -14.38
N LEU A 304 -7.47 25.61 -14.44
CA LEU A 304 -6.32 25.18 -15.20
C LEU A 304 -5.39 24.41 -14.25
N ILE A 305 -4.95 23.23 -14.64
CA ILE A 305 -4.17 22.34 -13.81
C ILE A 305 -2.90 21.94 -14.53
N LEU A 306 -1.78 22.02 -13.82
CA LEU A 306 -0.50 21.48 -14.27
C LEU A 306 0.07 20.60 -13.17
N THR A 307 0.43 19.36 -13.51
CA THR A 307 1.17 18.48 -12.60
C THR A 307 2.47 18.03 -13.26
N SER A 308 3.52 17.94 -12.49
CA SER A 308 4.83 17.43 -12.92
C SER A 308 5.36 16.46 -11.88
N ARG A 309 5.83 15.31 -12.35
CA ARG A 309 6.48 14.29 -11.51
C ARG A 309 7.78 13.85 -12.14
N TYR A 310 8.86 13.96 -11.39
CA TYR A 310 10.11 13.28 -11.67
C TYR A 310 10.27 12.12 -10.72
N ARG A 311 10.60 10.94 -11.25
CA ARG A 311 10.85 9.72 -10.45
C ARG A 311 12.11 9.03 -10.98
N GLU A 312 13.02 8.70 -10.09
CA GLU A 312 14.20 7.92 -10.36
C GLU A 312 14.20 6.70 -9.45
N GLN A 313 14.39 5.52 -10.03
CA GLN A 313 14.40 4.25 -9.32
C GLN A 313 15.61 3.44 -9.74
N TYR A 314 16.18 2.77 -8.76
CA TYR A 314 17.37 1.97 -8.92
C TYR A 314 17.21 0.64 -8.18
N ARG A 315 17.62 -0.43 -8.84
CA ARG A 315 17.78 -1.74 -8.24
C ARG A 315 19.20 -2.24 -8.45
N ARG A 316 19.81 -2.89 -7.46
CA ARG A 316 21.06 -3.58 -7.56
C ARG A 316 20.96 -4.92 -6.85
N PHE A 317 21.13 -6.02 -7.60
CA PHE A 317 21.21 -7.38 -7.08
C PHE A 317 22.68 -7.78 -7.00
N LEU A 318 23.10 -8.22 -5.82
CA LEU A 318 24.47 -8.61 -5.51
C LEU A 318 24.47 -10.00 -4.89
N SER A 319 25.35 -10.88 -5.35
CA SER A 319 25.57 -12.18 -4.74
C SER A 319 27.06 -12.52 -4.73
N TYR A 320 27.54 -12.91 -3.57
CA TYR A 320 28.89 -13.46 -3.37
C TYR A 320 28.81 -14.93 -2.98
N ASP A 321 27.66 -15.56 -3.05
CA ASP A 321 27.50 -16.97 -2.85
C ASP A 321 28.18 -17.73 -4.01
N THR A 322 29.07 -18.64 -3.69
CA THR A 322 29.67 -19.60 -4.62
C THR A 322 29.00 -20.96 -4.55
N LEU A 323 28.34 -21.25 -3.44
CA LEU A 323 27.60 -22.46 -3.14
C LEU A 323 26.21 -22.16 -2.69
N PHE A 324 25.25 -23.07 -2.89
CA PHE A 324 23.92 -23.05 -2.32
C PHE A 324 23.53 -24.43 -1.78
N VAL A 325 22.51 -24.50 -0.94
CA VAL A 325 21.94 -25.75 -0.42
C VAL A 325 20.67 -26.06 -1.18
N ASP A 326 20.61 -27.24 -1.84
CA ASP A 326 19.41 -27.66 -2.58
C ASP A 326 18.33 -28.22 -1.64
N GLN A 327 17.18 -28.60 -2.20
CA GLN A 327 16.03 -29.12 -1.44
C GLN A 327 16.30 -30.49 -0.78
N GLN A 328 17.32 -31.18 -1.20
CA GLN A 328 17.79 -32.46 -0.63
C GLN A 328 18.94 -32.25 0.35
N ASN A 329 19.19 -31.03 0.82
CA ASN A 329 20.31 -30.64 1.69
C ASN A 329 21.71 -30.91 1.12
N ASN A 330 21.86 -31.01 -0.21
CA ASN A 330 23.17 -31.12 -0.82
C ASN A 330 23.75 -29.74 -1.07
N ILE A 331 25.06 -29.60 -0.84
CA ILE A 331 25.82 -28.39 -1.18
C ILE A 331 26.19 -28.45 -2.66
N ARG A 332 25.79 -27.46 -3.44
CA ARG A 332 26.06 -27.36 -4.89
C ARG A 332 26.65 -26.01 -5.24
N ALA A 333 27.29 -25.91 -6.38
CA ALA A 333 27.79 -24.65 -6.92
C ALA A 333 26.61 -23.75 -7.29
N ILE A 334 26.68 -22.45 -6.99
CA ILE A 334 25.59 -21.47 -7.24
C ILE A 334 25.22 -21.42 -8.72
N ASP A 335 26.15 -21.64 -9.63
CA ASP A 335 25.88 -21.66 -11.07
C ASP A 335 24.97 -22.83 -11.50
N THR A 336 24.76 -23.85 -10.65
CA THR A 336 23.81 -24.94 -10.91
C THR A 336 22.38 -24.61 -10.49
N LEU A 337 22.21 -23.59 -9.66
CA LEU A 337 20.87 -23.07 -9.30
C LEU A 337 20.21 -22.35 -10.48
N TYR A 338 21.01 -21.68 -11.29
CA TYR A 338 20.56 -20.93 -12.45
C TYR A 338 20.94 -21.64 -13.74
N LYS A 339 20.00 -21.76 -14.69
CA LYS A 339 20.21 -22.46 -15.96
C LYS A 339 21.23 -21.76 -16.87
N HIS A 340 21.44 -20.47 -16.69
CA HIS A 340 22.28 -19.63 -17.55
C HIS A 340 23.21 -18.74 -16.75
N ASN A 341 24.33 -18.39 -17.35
CA ASN A 341 25.33 -17.48 -16.84
C ASN A 341 25.81 -16.61 -18.01
N TYR A 342 25.21 -15.43 -18.16
CA TYR A 342 25.41 -14.58 -19.35
C TYR A 342 26.70 -13.75 -19.33
N TYR A 343 27.34 -13.61 -18.17
CA TYR A 343 28.64 -12.95 -18.08
C TYR A 343 29.50 -13.55 -16.95
N PRO A 344 30.88 -13.55 -17.11
CA PRO A 344 31.77 -14.29 -16.21
C PRO A 344 32.07 -13.60 -14.88
N GLN A 345 31.83 -12.28 -14.76
CA GLN A 345 32.12 -11.50 -13.55
C GLN A 345 31.19 -11.91 -12.39
N ALA A 346 31.57 -11.51 -11.16
CA ALA A 346 30.72 -11.69 -10.00
C ALA A 346 29.33 -11.01 -10.21
N VAL A 347 28.31 -11.50 -9.53
CA VAL A 347 26.95 -10.99 -9.68
C VAL A 347 26.85 -9.55 -9.18
N ASP A 348 26.59 -8.63 -10.06
CA ASP A 348 26.34 -7.21 -9.78
C ASP A 348 25.39 -6.64 -10.82
N ASP A 349 24.13 -7.07 -10.77
CA ASP A 349 23.11 -6.65 -11.70
C ASP A 349 22.49 -5.33 -11.23
N SER A 350 22.62 -4.29 -12.03
CA SER A 350 22.00 -2.99 -11.72
C SER A 350 21.05 -2.55 -12.82
N THR A 351 19.86 -2.16 -12.41
CA THR A 351 18.83 -1.61 -13.29
C THR A 351 18.42 -0.23 -12.80
N HIS A 352 18.41 0.75 -13.71
CA HIS A 352 17.97 2.12 -13.46
C HIS A 352 16.73 2.43 -14.28
N TYR A 353 15.86 3.22 -13.70
CA TYR A 353 14.68 3.77 -14.34
C TYR A 353 14.52 5.24 -13.95
N SER A 354 14.19 6.08 -14.90
CA SER A 354 13.74 7.44 -14.61
C SER A 354 12.54 7.80 -15.48
N SER A 355 11.64 8.58 -14.90
CA SER A 355 10.43 9.08 -15.57
C SER A 355 10.25 10.56 -15.27
N PHE A 356 9.90 11.33 -16.29
CA PHE A 356 9.45 12.70 -16.16
C PHE A 356 8.09 12.85 -16.81
N LYS A 357 7.06 12.89 -15.96
CA LYS A 357 5.65 12.93 -16.33
C LYS A 357 5.08 14.31 -16.10
N ASN A 358 4.42 14.87 -17.11
CA ASN A 358 3.74 16.15 -17.04
C ASN A 358 2.29 15.99 -17.50
N THR A 359 1.35 16.54 -16.74
CA THR A 359 -0.06 16.55 -17.12
C THR A 359 -0.57 17.98 -17.15
N PHE A 360 -1.20 18.37 -18.23
CA PHE A 360 -1.97 19.58 -18.34
C PHE A 360 -3.45 19.23 -18.42
N ALA A 361 -4.28 19.89 -17.62
CA ALA A 361 -5.72 19.64 -17.61
C ALA A 361 -6.53 20.92 -17.47
N ILE A 362 -7.75 20.88 -18.03
CA ILE A 362 -8.78 21.89 -17.87
C ILE A 362 -9.97 21.21 -17.21
N SER A 363 -10.44 21.76 -16.10
CA SER A 363 -11.52 21.20 -15.32
C SER A 363 -12.64 22.20 -15.13
N MET A 364 -13.86 21.82 -15.49
CA MET A 364 -15.08 22.53 -15.14
C MET A 364 -15.64 21.96 -13.83
N ARG A 365 -15.96 22.83 -12.87
CA ARG A 365 -16.46 22.43 -11.55
C ARG A 365 -17.97 22.14 -11.57
N GLU A 366 -18.37 21.12 -10.83
CA GLU A 366 -19.78 20.85 -10.52
C GLU A 366 -20.37 21.93 -9.62
N GLY A 367 -21.64 22.29 -9.81
CA GLY A 367 -22.44 23.05 -8.84
C GLY A 367 -22.15 24.56 -8.78
N PHE A 368 -21.37 25.13 -9.71
CA PHE A 368 -21.17 26.60 -9.75
C PHE A 368 -22.43 27.35 -10.20
N LYS A 369 -23.38 26.65 -10.83
CA LYS A 369 -24.78 27.06 -11.09
C LYS A 369 -25.68 25.85 -10.91
N ASP A 370 -26.95 26.08 -10.57
CA ASP A 370 -27.91 25.02 -10.24
C ASP A 370 -28.16 24.01 -11.36
N TRP A 371 -27.95 24.38 -12.61
CA TRP A 371 -28.11 23.50 -13.77
C TRP A 371 -26.85 22.68 -14.07
N VAL A 372 -25.66 23.04 -13.54
CA VAL A 372 -24.42 22.31 -13.74
C VAL A 372 -24.31 21.19 -12.71
N LYS A 373 -24.82 20.01 -13.07
CA LYS A 373 -24.97 18.86 -12.18
C LYS A 373 -23.76 17.92 -12.17
N PHE A 374 -22.71 18.22 -12.94
CA PHE A 374 -21.50 17.38 -13.05
C PHE A 374 -20.27 18.24 -13.32
N GLY A 375 -19.10 17.70 -12.94
CA GLY A 375 -17.81 18.23 -13.29
C GLY A 375 -17.24 17.51 -14.52
N LEU A 376 -16.50 18.21 -15.34
CA LEU A 376 -15.83 17.67 -16.52
C LEU A 376 -14.38 18.11 -16.55
N THR A 377 -13.45 17.17 -16.68
CA THR A 377 -12.01 17.44 -16.80
C THR A 377 -11.50 16.82 -18.08
N ALA A 378 -10.78 17.56 -18.89
CA ALA A 378 -10.01 17.04 -20.02
C ALA A 378 -8.51 17.23 -19.73
N PHE A 379 -7.69 16.27 -20.12
CA PHE A 379 -6.25 16.30 -19.85
C PHE A 379 -5.42 15.72 -21.01
N VAL A 380 -4.18 16.17 -21.07
CA VAL A 380 -3.10 15.57 -21.83
C VAL A 380 -1.94 15.28 -20.89
N GLU A 381 -1.38 14.10 -20.97
CA GLU A 381 -0.26 13.63 -20.15
C GLU A 381 0.89 13.20 -21.06
N HIS A 382 2.08 13.66 -20.75
CA HIS A 382 3.32 13.33 -21.45
C HIS A 382 4.29 12.67 -20.45
N ASP A 383 4.85 11.51 -20.80
CA ASP A 383 5.76 10.74 -19.95
C ASP A 383 7.01 10.34 -20.75
N LEU A 384 8.15 10.83 -20.29
CA LEU A 384 9.47 10.49 -20.81
C LEU A 384 10.11 9.48 -19.86
N ARG A 385 10.43 8.28 -20.36
CA ARG A 385 10.99 7.18 -19.58
C ARG A 385 12.35 6.79 -20.12
N ASN A 386 13.28 6.51 -19.20
CA ASN A 386 14.58 5.98 -19.53
C ASN A 386 14.85 4.74 -18.67
N TYR A 387 15.32 3.70 -19.32
CA TYR A 387 15.76 2.45 -18.69
C TYR A 387 17.24 2.25 -18.97
N SER A 388 17.96 1.70 -18.00
CA SER A 388 19.34 1.29 -18.18
C SER A 388 19.62 0.07 -17.32
N MET A 389 20.22 -0.96 -17.91
CA MET A 389 20.58 -2.22 -17.25
C MET A 389 21.97 -2.68 -17.69
N VAL A 390 22.50 -3.74 -17.11
CA VAL A 390 23.77 -4.35 -17.52
C VAL A 390 23.63 -4.84 -18.98
N ASP A 391 24.68 -4.67 -19.76
CA ASP A 391 24.79 -5.24 -21.10
C ASP A 391 25.61 -6.54 -21.01
N THR A 392 24.92 -7.66 -21.19
CA THR A 392 25.55 -8.98 -21.10
C THR A 392 26.45 -9.32 -22.27
N VAL A 393 26.34 -8.60 -23.39
CA VAL A 393 27.10 -8.83 -24.62
C VAL A 393 28.33 -7.94 -24.71
N GLY A 394 28.24 -6.67 -24.29
CA GLY A 394 29.22 -5.65 -24.55
C GLY A 394 30.01 -5.15 -23.34
N ASN A 395 29.88 -5.74 -22.15
CA ASN A 395 30.49 -5.23 -20.89
C ASN A 395 30.15 -3.76 -20.56
N GLY A 396 29.07 -3.24 -21.11
CA GLY A 396 28.62 -1.87 -20.95
C GLY A 396 27.25 -1.77 -20.25
N ARG A 397 26.48 -0.81 -20.69
CA ARG A 397 25.10 -0.62 -20.27
C ARG A 397 24.17 -0.57 -21.47
N PHE A 398 23.14 -1.40 -21.45
CA PHE A 398 22.01 -1.27 -22.36
C PHE A 398 21.13 -0.13 -21.88
N THR A 399 20.70 0.74 -22.81
CA THR A 399 19.81 1.87 -22.51
C THR A 399 18.64 1.91 -23.48
N HIS A 400 17.46 2.16 -22.95
CA HIS A 400 16.22 2.31 -23.74
C HIS A 400 15.45 3.53 -23.30
N ARG A 401 14.85 4.23 -24.27
CA ARG A 401 14.05 5.43 -24.03
C ARG A 401 12.67 5.31 -24.64
N GLU A 402 11.69 5.70 -23.86
CA GLU A 402 10.30 5.76 -24.29
C GLU A 402 9.76 7.17 -24.17
N ASN A 403 8.88 7.47 -25.08
CA ASN A 403 8.07 8.67 -25.07
C ASN A 403 6.61 8.26 -25.21
N ALA A 404 5.75 8.73 -24.32
CA ALA A 404 4.34 8.39 -24.31
C ALA A 404 3.48 9.64 -24.13
N VAL A 405 2.44 9.76 -24.96
CA VAL A 405 1.42 10.81 -24.81
C VAL A 405 0.06 10.16 -24.66
N VAL A 406 -0.64 10.54 -23.61
CA VAL A 406 -1.99 10.06 -23.28
C VAL A 406 -2.93 11.26 -23.24
N ILE A 407 -4.12 11.10 -23.82
CA ILE A 407 -5.21 12.07 -23.70
C ILE A 407 -6.38 11.41 -22.97
N GLY A 408 -7.18 12.20 -22.26
CA GLY A 408 -8.33 11.64 -21.58
C GLY A 408 -9.26 12.67 -20.98
N GLY A 409 -10.31 12.14 -20.37
CA GLY A 409 -11.33 12.94 -19.70
C GLY A 409 -11.89 12.25 -18.48
N ILE A 410 -12.39 13.05 -17.56
CA ILE A 410 -13.06 12.63 -16.33
C ILE A 410 -14.41 13.34 -16.25
N LEU A 411 -15.47 12.57 -16.09
CA LEU A 411 -16.82 13.06 -15.81
C LEU A 411 -17.21 12.62 -14.41
N ASN A 412 -17.52 13.57 -13.52
CA ASN A 412 -17.85 13.26 -12.15
C ASN A 412 -19.06 14.03 -11.64
N LYS A 413 -19.76 13.44 -10.67
CA LYS A 413 -20.81 14.04 -9.88
C LYS A 413 -20.62 13.64 -8.43
N GLN A 414 -20.42 14.60 -7.53
CA GLN A 414 -20.03 14.32 -6.16
C GLN A 414 -20.83 15.05 -5.09
N GLN A 415 -21.54 16.12 -5.48
CA GLN A 415 -22.30 16.97 -4.54
C GLN A 415 -23.70 16.43 -4.22
N ASP A 416 -24.09 15.28 -4.77
CA ASP A 416 -25.40 14.69 -4.52
C ASP A 416 -25.27 13.51 -3.56
N ASP A 417 -26.12 13.46 -2.53
CA ASP A 417 -26.14 12.37 -1.58
C ASP A 417 -26.80 11.10 -2.13
N ASN A 418 -27.67 11.23 -3.13
CA ASN A 418 -28.43 10.10 -3.67
C ASN A 418 -27.71 9.40 -4.82
N LEU A 419 -26.97 10.16 -5.65
CA LEU A 419 -26.28 9.61 -6.80
C LEU A 419 -24.93 10.31 -7.00
N ARG A 420 -23.86 9.59 -6.77
CA ARG A 420 -22.49 10.02 -7.09
C ARG A 420 -21.93 9.11 -8.16
N PHE A 421 -21.15 9.65 -9.07
CA PHE A 421 -20.44 8.85 -10.05
C PHE A 421 -19.13 9.51 -10.46
N ASN A 422 -18.21 8.66 -10.92
CA ASN A 422 -16.98 9.09 -11.56
C ASN A 422 -16.72 8.15 -12.74
N VAL A 423 -16.58 8.73 -13.93
CA VAL A 423 -16.23 8.01 -15.15
C VAL A 423 -14.97 8.63 -15.72
N GLN A 424 -13.96 7.82 -15.97
CA GLN A 424 -12.71 8.26 -16.59
C GLN A 424 -12.44 7.44 -17.83
N ALA A 425 -11.99 8.12 -18.88
CA ALA A 425 -11.50 7.47 -20.10
C ALA A 425 -10.18 8.12 -20.52
N ASP A 426 -9.18 7.31 -20.85
CA ASP A 426 -7.91 7.76 -21.39
C ASP A 426 -7.38 6.80 -22.45
N MET A 427 -6.62 7.36 -23.40
CA MET A 427 -6.03 6.63 -24.52
C MET A 427 -4.62 7.17 -24.84
N GLY A 428 -3.70 6.25 -25.07
CA GLY A 428 -2.37 6.54 -25.59
C GLY A 428 -2.45 6.87 -27.09
N VAL A 429 -2.02 8.08 -27.44
CA VAL A 429 -2.12 8.61 -28.82
C VAL A 429 -0.79 8.68 -29.52
N LEU A 430 0.32 8.70 -28.81
CA LEU A 430 1.67 8.75 -29.37
C LEU A 430 2.66 7.93 -28.52
N GLY A 431 3.70 7.44 -29.21
CA GLY A 431 4.84 6.76 -28.61
C GLY A 431 4.52 5.35 -28.13
N TYR A 432 5.18 4.89 -27.05
CA TYR A 432 5.08 3.50 -26.58
C TYR A 432 3.65 3.10 -26.21
N ASN A 433 2.89 4.01 -25.62
CA ASN A 433 1.51 3.75 -25.21
C ASN A 433 0.47 3.86 -26.33
N LEU A 434 0.88 4.00 -27.61
CA LEU A 434 -0.08 4.08 -28.73
C LEU A 434 -1.00 2.85 -28.77
N GLY A 435 -2.33 3.07 -28.68
CA GLY A 435 -3.34 2.01 -28.64
C GLY A 435 -3.68 1.47 -27.26
N GLU A 436 -2.93 1.81 -26.22
CA GLU A 436 -3.33 1.57 -24.83
C GLU A 436 -4.54 2.44 -24.48
N PHE A 437 -5.57 1.84 -23.86
CA PHE A 437 -6.71 2.63 -23.37
C PHE A 437 -7.23 2.09 -22.05
N ARG A 438 -7.86 2.97 -21.30
CA ARG A 438 -8.54 2.67 -20.03
C ARG A 438 -9.85 3.43 -20.00
N ILE A 439 -10.94 2.71 -19.74
CA ILE A 439 -12.25 3.27 -19.42
C ILE A 439 -12.67 2.67 -18.10
N SER A 440 -12.94 3.48 -17.12
CA SER A 440 -13.38 3.04 -15.80
C SER A 440 -14.48 3.93 -15.28
N GLY A 441 -15.39 3.35 -14.52
CA GLY A 441 -16.47 4.09 -13.90
C GLY A 441 -16.91 3.45 -12.61
N ASN A 442 -17.29 4.29 -11.66
CA ASN A 442 -17.95 3.88 -10.43
C ASN A 442 -19.18 4.74 -10.20
N VAL A 443 -20.21 4.10 -9.66
CA VAL A 443 -21.49 4.73 -9.30
C VAL A 443 -21.82 4.35 -7.89
N GLN A 444 -22.14 5.32 -7.07
CA GLN A 444 -22.56 5.16 -5.69
C GLN A 444 -23.96 5.74 -5.51
N THR A 445 -24.87 4.96 -4.93
CA THR A 445 -26.23 5.38 -4.61
C THR A 445 -26.60 4.98 -3.20
N GLY A 446 -27.44 5.79 -2.56
CA GLY A 446 -27.97 5.51 -1.22
C GLY A 446 -29.49 5.38 -1.24
N PHE A 447 -30.00 4.35 -0.57
CA PHE A 447 -31.43 4.12 -0.36
C PHE A 447 -31.67 3.68 1.07
N TYR A 448 -32.94 3.74 1.52
CA TYR A 448 -33.27 3.44 2.91
C TYR A 448 -33.87 2.03 3.04
N ILE A 449 -33.31 1.23 3.96
CA ILE A 449 -33.87 -0.05 4.41
C ILE A 449 -34.15 0.09 5.91
N SER A 450 -35.38 -0.13 6.34
CA SER A 450 -35.80 -0.03 7.74
C SER A 450 -35.36 1.29 8.41
N GLY A 451 -35.47 2.41 7.68
CA GLY A 451 -35.12 3.75 8.17
C GLY A 451 -33.62 4.05 8.25
N LYS A 452 -32.74 3.11 7.90
CA LYS A 452 -31.28 3.32 7.82
C LYS A 452 -30.84 3.41 6.37
N ARG A 453 -29.96 4.37 6.08
CA ARG A 453 -29.41 4.56 4.74
C ARG A 453 -28.45 3.41 4.41
N THR A 454 -28.76 2.67 3.38
CA THR A 454 -27.95 1.60 2.77
C THR A 454 -27.21 2.18 1.57
N GLU A 455 -25.96 1.84 1.38
CA GLU A 455 -25.14 2.33 0.27
C GLU A 455 -24.81 1.17 -0.68
N LEU A 456 -25.09 1.41 -1.96
CA LEU A 456 -24.71 0.52 -3.07
C LEU A 456 -23.68 1.24 -3.93
N GLU A 457 -22.59 0.57 -4.18
CA GLU A 457 -21.56 1.00 -5.10
C GLU A 457 -21.40 -0.05 -6.21
N ALA A 458 -21.35 0.40 -7.47
CA ALA A 458 -21.01 -0.43 -8.60
C ALA A 458 -19.77 0.14 -9.30
N GLU A 459 -18.88 -0.73 -9.72
CA GLU A 459 -17.64 -0.38 -10.41
C GLU A 459 -17.48 -1.26 -11.66
N ALA A 460 -17.04 -0.65 -12.77
CA ALA A 460 -16.69 -1.39 -13.96
C ALA A 460 -15.49 -0.75 -14.66
N TYR A 461 -14.69 -1.55 -15.35
CA TYR A 461 -13.68 -1.04 -16.25
C TYR A 461 -13.44 -1.96 -17.45
N ILE A 462 -12.96 -1.32 -18.52
CA ILE A 462 -12.40 -1.97 -19.69
C ILE A 462 -11.02 -1.34 -19.94
N LYS A 463 -9.99 -2.18 -20.02
CA LYS A 463 -8.61 -1.74 -20.21
C LYS A 463 -7.94 -2.59 -21.27
N ASN A 464 -7.13 -1.95 -22.10
CA ASN A 464 -6.16 -2.57 -23.00
C ASN A 464 -4.79 -2.04 -22.63
N LEU A 465 -3.95 -2.87 -22.03
CA LEU A 465 -2.70 -2.46 -21.39
C LEU A 465 -1.51 -3.05 -22.13
N LYS A 466 -0.57 -2.21 -22.52
CA LYS A 466 0.70 -2.67 -23.07
C LYS A 466 1.56 -3.33 -21.99
N PRO A 467 2.34 -4.39 -22.35
CA PRO A 467 3.37 -4.94 -21.49
C PRO A 467 4.34 -3.86 -21.04
N LYS A 468 4.99 -4.04 -19.89
CA LYS A 468 6.03 -3.09 -19.46
C LYS A 468 7.35 -3.44 -20.13
N PHE A 469 8.18 -2.43 -20.40
CA PHE A 469 9.47 -2.65 -21.06
C PHE A 469 10.30 -3.77 -20.40
N LEU A 470 10.38 -3.81 -19.07
CA LEU A 470 11.13 -4.83 -18.33
C LEU A 470 10.50 -6.23 -18.37
N GLU A 471 9.23 -6.34 -18.72
CA GLU A 471 8.58 -7.64 -18.99
C GLU A 471 8.95 -8.20 -20.37
N GLU A 472 9.21 -7.33 -21.34
CA GLU A 472 9.61 -7.72 -22.69
C GLU A 472 11.13 -7.80 -22.85
N ASN A 473 11.87 -6.92 -22.18
CA ASN A 473 13.32 -6.82 -22.34
C ASN A 473 14.01 -6.72 -20.97
N TYR A 474 14.83 -7.71 -20.65
CA TYR A 474 15.62 -7.71 -19.43
C TYR A 474 16.94 -8.43 -19.63
N GLN A 475 17.99 -7.91 -19.02
CA GLN A 475 19.35 -8.48 -19.05
C GLN A 475 19.96 -8.43 -17.65
N SER A 476 20.41 -9.59 -17.20
CA SER A 476 21.13 -9.80 -15.94
C SER A 476 22.07 -10.99 -16.04
N LYS A 477 22.82 -11.29 -14.99
CA LYS A 477 23.72 -12.44 -15.00
C LYS A 477 23.02 -13.77 -15.26
N TYR A 478 21.86 -13.98 -14.66
CA TYR A 478 21.17 -15.26 -14.67
C TYR A 478 19.93 -15.29 -15.56
N PHE A 479 19.41 -14.13 -15.93
CA PHE A 479 18.19 -13.99 -16.71
C PHE A 479 18.38 -13.02 -17.85
N TRP A 480 17.96 -13.47 -19.02
CA TRP A 480 17.95 -12.66 -20.23
C TRP A 480 16.73 -13.02 -21.07
N TRP A 481 15.97 -12.01 -21.45
CA TRP A 481 14.90 -12.17 -22.43
C TRP A 481 14.73 -10.92 -23.29
N ASN A 482 14.28 -11.17 -24.50
CA ASN A 482 13.82 -10.19 -25.46
C ASN A 482 12.60 -10.80 -26.13
N LYS A 483 11.40 -10.46 -25.65
CA LYS A 483 10.11 -11.01 -26.05
C LYS A 483 9.22 -9.90 -26.56
N ASN A 484 8.22 -10.28 -27.34
CA ASN A 484 7.18 -9.39 -27.78
C ASN A 484 5.84 -10.01 -27.35
N PHE A 485 5.07 -9.29 -26.59
CA PHE A 485 3.79 -9.74 -26.07
C PHE A 485 2.64 -8.89 -26.60
N ASP A 486 1.48 -9.49 -26.72
CA ASP A 486 0.24 -8.79 -27.05
C ASP A 486 -0.26 -7.96 -25.87
N ASP A 487 -1.07 -6.95 -26.17
CA ASP A 487 -1.74 -6.15 -25.15
C ASP A 487 -2.64 -7.00 -24.26
N THR A 488 -2.56 -6.79 -22.95
CA THR A 488 -3.42 -7.44 -21.97
C THR A 488 -4.77 -6.74 -21.92
N ARG A 489 -5.86 -7.45 -22.27
CA ARG A 489 -7.22 -6.94 -22.08
C ARG A 489 -7.80 -7.35 -20.75
N ARG A 490 -8.45 -6.40 -20.08
CA ARG A 490 -9.07 -6.59 -18.78
C ARG A 490 -10.48 -5.99 -18.79
N VAL A 491 -11.47 -6.78 -18.45
CA VAL A 491 -12.87 -6.35 -18.32
C VAL A 491 -13.38 -6.76 -16.95
N TYR A 492 -13.76 -5.81 -16.14
CA TYR A 492 -14.21 -6.01 -14.77
C TYR A 492 -15.58 -5.40 -14.54
N VAL A 493 -16.39 -6.10 -13.78
CA VAL A 493 -17.64 -5.58 -13.21
C VAL A 493 -17.70 -6.06 -11.76
N GLY A 494 -18.02 -5.15 -10.86
CA GLY A 494 -18.19 -5.47 -9.46
C GLY A 494 -19.14 -4.52 -8.74
N GLY A 495 -19.49 -4.89 -7.53
CA GLY A 495 -20.35 -4.06 -6.67
C GLY A 495 -20.12 -4.33 -5.20
N ARG A 496 -20.49 -3.34 -4.41
CA ARG A 496 -20.41 -3.37 -2.95
C ARG A 496 -21.72 -2.83 -2.36
N LEU A 497 -22.31 -3.61 -1.46
CA LEU A 497 -23.51 -3.24 -0.73
C LEU A 497 -23.17 -3.14 0.77
N PHE A 498 -23.31 -1.96 1.34
CA PHE A 498 -23.18 -1.74 2.76
C PHE A 498 -24.55 -1.66 3.43
N ILE A 499 -24.81 -2.55 4.41
CA ILE A 499 -26.03 -2.67 5.16
C ILE A 499 -25.76 -2.22 6.60
N PRO A 500 -26.07 -0.97 7.00
CA PRO A 500 -25.74 -0.43 8.32
C PRO A 500 -26.52 -1.09 9.45
N PHE A 501 -27.67 -1.70 9.17
CA PHE A 501 -28.49 -2.38 10.17
C PHE A 501 -27.75 -3.55 10.84
N THR A 502 -27.04 -4.33 10.04
CA THR A 502 -26.27 -5.50 10.51
C THR A 502 -24.76 -5.25 10.55
N ASN A 503 -24.29 -4.04 10.19
CA ASN A 503 -22.87 -3.72 9.95
C ASN A 503 -22.20 -4.75 9.00
N THR A 504 -22.90 -5.05 7.90
CA THR A 504 -22.44 -6.01 6.89
C THR A 504 -22.09 -5.30 5.60
N THR A 505 -20.94 -5.62 5.04
CA THR A 505 -20.57 -5.25 3.67
C THR A 505 -20.48 -6.52 2.84
N LEU A 506 -21.21 -6.55 1.74
CA LEU A 506 -21.12 -7.58 0.73
C LEU A 506 -20.45 -7.02 -0.51
N SER A 507 -19.47 -7.74 -1.06
CA SER A 507 -18.81 -7.34 -2.31
C SER A 507 -18.73 -8.52 -3.25
N LEU A 508 -18.99 -8.27 -4.53
CA LEU A 508 -18.89 -9.25 -5.60
C LEU A 508 -18.13 -8.62 -6.76
N GLY A 509 -17.21 -9.35 -7.37
CA GLY A 509 -16.48 -8.89 -8.54
C GLY A 509 -16.16 -10.04 -9.48
N VAL A 510 -16.26 -9.77 -10.77
CA VAL A 510 -15.86 -10.69 -11.85
C VAL A 510 -14.96 -9.92 -12.81
N GLU A 511 -13.84 -10.53 -13.15
CA GLU A 511 -12.92 -9.99 -14.14
C GLU A 511 -12.61 -11.05 -15.20
N ASN A 512 -12.64 -10.63 -16.44
CA ASN A 512 -12.18 -11.40 -17.59
C ASN A 512 -10.86 -10.81 -18.11
N LEU A 513 -9.83 -11.65 -18.18
CA LEU A 513 -8.48 -11.27 -18.62
C LEU A 513 -8.12 -12.07 -19.88
N GLN A 514 -7.59 -11.40 -20.88
CA GLN A 514 -7.02 -11.99 -22.08
C GLN A 514 -5.57 -11.55 -22.21
N ASN A 515 -4.72 -12.44 -22.69
CA ASN A 515 -3.27 -12.19 -22.82
C ASN A 515 -2.63 -11.79 -21.48
N PHE A 516 -2.97 -12.52 -20.42
CA PHE A 516 -2.45 -12.23 -19.08
C PHE A 516 -0.98 -12.60 -18.97
N LEU A 517 -0.16 -11.66 -18.49
CA LEU A 517 1.28 -11.80 -18.37
C LEU A 517 1.70 -12.15 -16.95
N TYR A 518 2.45 -13.23 -16.77
CA TYR A 518 2.95 -13.73 -15.48
C TYR A 518 4.32 -14.35 -15.63
N PHE A 519 4.99 -14.67 -14.53
CA PHE A 519 6.23 -15.46 -14.51
C PHE A 519 5.88 -16.92 -14.30
N ASP A 520 6.34 -17.78 -15.22
CA ASP A 520 6.13 -19.24 -15.19
C ASP A 520 7.05 -19.97 -14.19
N ALA A 521 6.97 -21.28 -14.12
CA ALA A 521 7.79 -22.11 -13.24
C ALA A 521 9.29 -22.03 -13.56
N GLU A 522 9.65 -21.74 -14.77
CA GLU A 522 11.02 -21.47 -15.23
C GLU A 522 11.48 -20.04 -14.93
N LYS A 523 10.62 -19.24 -14.29
CA LYS A 523 10.86 -17.84 -13.88
C LYS A 523 11.02 -16.90 -15.09
N ASN A 524 10.45 -17.26 -16.24
CA ASN A 524 10.41 -16.44 -17.43
C ASN A 524 9.06 -15.71 -17.54
N PRO A 525 9.02 -14.46 -18.05
CA PRO A 525 7.76 -13.83 -18.40
C PRO A 525 7.07 -14.61 -19.51
N THR A 526 5.82 -14.99 -19.27
CA THR A 526 4.99 -15.81 -20.17
C THR A 526 3.60 -15.22 -20.25
N GLN A 527 2.98 -15.29 -21.43
CA GLN A 527 1.66 -14.76 -21.68
C GLN A 527 0.65 -15.89 -21.90
N GLU A 528 -0.45 -15.85 -21.14
CA GLU A 528 -1.59 -16.77 -21.33
C GLU A 528 -2.57 -16.15 -22.33
N SER A 529 -2.67 -16.76 -23.52
CA SER A 529 -3.52 -16.26 -24.60
C SER A 529 -5.01 -16.57 -24.40
N SER A 530 -5.34 -17.59 -23.60
CA SER A 530 -6.73 -17.95 -23.31
C SER A 530 -7.38 -16.93 -22.38
N ASN A 531 -8.72 -16.85 -22.43
CA ASN A 531 -9.47 -16.03 -21.48
C ASN A 531 -9.43 -16.62 -20.08
N ILE A 532 -8.99 -15.85 -19.12
CA ILE A 532 -9.04 -16.20 -17.70
C ILE A 532 -10.16 -15.40 -17.03
N GLN A 533 -11.08 -16.11 -16.38
CA GLN A 533 -12.10 -15.48 -15.55
C GLN A 533 -11.74 -15.63 -14.08
N VAL A 534 -11.76 -14.52 -13.34
CA VAL A 534 -11.58 -14.50 -11.89
C VAL A 534 -12.86 -13.96 -11.26
N LEU A 535 -13.40 -14.69 -10.29
CA LEU A 535 -14.55 -14.30 -9.49
C LEU A 535 -14.10 -14.14 -8.03
N THR A 536 -14.58 -13.10 -7.38
CA THR A 536 -14.39 -12.89 -5.93
C THR A 536 -15.71 -12.47 -5.30
N ALA A 537 -16.08 -13.14 -4.21
CA ALA A 537 -17.16 -12.75 -3.33
C ALA A 537 -16.60 -12.51 -1.93
N ARG A 538 -16.94 -11.39 -1.32
CA ARG A 538 -16.44 -10.99 0.01
C ARG A 538 -17.61 -10.57 0.90
N ILE A 539 -17.54 -11.01 2.16
CA ILE A 539 -18.39 -10.54 3.23
C ILE A 539 -17.54 -9.99 4.37
N ASP A 540 -17.82 -8.78 4.80
CA ASP A 540 -17.28 -8.18 6.02
C ASP A 540 -18.43 -7.98 6.99
N GLN A 541 -18.34 -8.60 8.17
CA GLN A 541 -19.38 -8.62 9.20
C GLN A 541 -18.82 -8.15 10.53
N LYS A 542 -19.46 -7.14 11.16
CA LYS A 542 -19.07 -6.63 12.47
C LYS A 542 -20.22 -6.83 13.46
N LEU A 543 -20.04 -7.74 14.40
CA LEU A 543 -21.01 -8.03 15.44
C LEU A 543 -20.62 -7.30 16.73
N ARG A 544 -21.61 -6.70 17.42
CA ARG A 544 -21.42 -5.91 18.62
C ARG A 544 -22.41 -6.36 19.70
N PHE A 545 -21.87 -6.90 20.83
CA PHE A 545 -22.65 -7.40 21.95
C PHE A 545 -22.15 -6.77 23.25
N GLY A 546 -22.53 -5.50 23.50
CA GLY A 546 -22.00 -4.74 24.62
C GLY A 546 -20.48 -4.56 24.52
N ILE A 547 -19.72 -5.06 25.49
CA ILE A 547 -18.25 -5.01 25.48
C ILE A 547 -17.62 -6.06 24.55
N PHE A 548 -18.35 -7.12 24.20
CA PHE A 548 -17.87 -8.17 23.31
C PHE A 548 -18.11 -7.78 21.85
N ASN A 549 -17.09 -7.93 21.05
CA ASN A 549 -17.09 -7.57 19.62
C ASN A 549 -16.50 -8.74 18.83
N TRP A 550 -17.04 -8.96 17.64
CA TRP A 550 -16.57 -10.00 16.74
C TRP A 550 -16.60 -9.51 15.30
N ASP A 551 -15.41 -9.28 14.73
CA ASP A 551 -15.24 -8.81 13.36
C ASP A 551 -14.78 -9.97 12.49
N ASN A 552 -15.49 -10.20 11.39
CA ASN A 552 -15.20 -11.28 10.46
C ASN A 552 -15.09 -10.74 9.04
N GLN A 553 -14.16 -11.30 8.28
CA GLN A 553 -14.02 -11.09 6.86
C GLN A 553 -13.84 -12.46 6.20
N ALA A 554 -14.63 -12.74 5.19
CA ALA A 554 -14.51 -13.95 4.40
C ALA A 554 -14.44 -13.59 2.93
N VAL A 555 -13.47 -14.15 2.22
CA VAL A 555 -13.27 -13.96 0.80
C VAL A 555 -13.25 -15.32 0.11
N TYR A 556 -14.25 -15.55 -0.73
CA TYR A 556 -14.27 -16.65 -1.66
C TYR A 556 -13.79 -16.17 -3.02
N GLN A 557 -12.88 -16.89 -3.66
CA GLN A 557 -12.39 -16.55 -4.98
C GLN A 557 -12.08 -17.80 -5.80
N THR A 558 -12.21 -17.66 -7.10
CA THR A 558 -11.87 -18.72 -8.06
C THR A 558 -11.28 -18.12 -9.32
N SER A 559 -10.35 -18.84 -9.94
CA SER A 559 -9.77 -18.55 -11.24
C SER A 559 -10.00 -19.72 -12.18
N SER A 560 -10.41 -19.45 -13.40
CA SER A 560 -10.58 -20.49 -14.42
C SER A 560 -9.26 -21.12 -14.86
N ASN A 561 -8.12 -20.43 -14.63
CA ASN A 561 -6.78 -20.94 -14.88
C ASN A 561 -5.87 -20.69 -13.67
N GLN A 562 -5.81 -21.67 -12.78
CA GLN A 562 -4.97 -21.64 -11.58
C GLN A 562 -3.47 -21.75 -11.88
N ASN A 563 -3.06 -22.08 -13.12
CA ASN A 563 -1.65 -22.07 -13.51
C ASN A 563 -1.15 -20.64 -13.75
N ALA A 564 -1.97 -19.80 -14.37
CA ALA A 564 -1.63 -18.41 -14.63
C ALA A 564 -1.97 -17.48 -13.44
N ILE A 565 -3.13 -17.71 -12.78
CA ILE A 565 -3.59 -16.93 -11.64
C ILE A 565 -3.92 -17.86 -10.46
N PRO A 566 -2.91 -18.30 -9.69
CA PRO A 566 -3.14 -19.12 -8.51
C PRO A 566 -3.72 -18.27 -7.38
N VAL A 567 -4.84 -18.74 -6.80
CA VAL A 567 -5.52 -18.09 -5.67
C VAL A 567 -6.09 -19.15 -4.71
N PRO A 568 -6.08 -18.92 -3.39
CA PRO A 568 -6.79 -19.78 -2.45
C PRO A 568 -8.29 -19.61 -2.63
N THR A 569 -9.05 -20.71 -2.55
CA THR A 569 -10.50 -20.68 -2.73
C THR A 569 -11.21 -19.90 -1.63
N LEU A 570 -10.77 -20.02 -0.40
CA LEU A 570 -11.34 -19.33 0.76
C LEU A 570 -10.23 -18.70 1.60
N SER A 571 -10.41 -17.44 1.95
CA SER A 571 -9.56 -16.71 2.89
C SER A 571 -10.43 -16.07 3.97
N LEU A 572 -10.02 -16.19 5.22
CA LEU A 572 -10.77 -15.74 6.38
C LEU A 572 -9.89 -14.87 7.29
N TYR A 573 -10.48 -13.83 7.82
CA TYR A 573 -9.98 -13.11 8.98
C TYR A 573 -11.07 -13.04 10.02
N SER A 574 -10.75 -13.35 11.26
CA SER A 574 -11.68 -13.29 12.38
C SER A 574 -11.00 -12.65 13.58
N ASN A 575 -11.65 -11.71 14.22
CA ASN A 575 -11.15 -11.02 15.40
C ASN A 575 -12.23 -10.96 16.47
N MET A 576 -12.02 -11.66 17.57
CA MET A 576 -12.88 -11.64 18.77
C MET A 576 -12.20 -10.80 19.84
N TYR A 577 -12.88 -9.79 20.34
CA TYR A 577 -12.30 -8.90 21.34
C TYR A 577 -13.31 -8.30 22.31
N LEU A 578 -12.79 -7.98 23.49
CA LEU A 578 -13.46 -7.17 24.49
C LEU A 578 -12.97 -5.74 24.38
N LYS A 579 -13.89 -4.78 24.26
CA LYS A 579 -13.57 -3.34 24.25
C LYS A 579 -14.26 -2.67 25.42
N THR A 580 -13.48 -2.06 26.30
CA THR A 580 -13.98 -1.41 27.52
C THR A 580 -13.18 -0.15 27.84
N LYS A 581 -13.74 0.72 28.67
CA LYS A 581 -13.04 1.87 29.25
C LYS A 581 -12.75 1.61 30.71
N ILE A 582 -11.48 1.74 31.10
CA ILE A 582 -11.03 1.65 32.48
C ILE A 582 -10.85 3.07 33.01
N VAL A 583 -11.51 3.38 34.15
CA VAL A 583 -11.44 4.69 34.83
C VAL A 583 -11.80 5.86 33.89
N ASN A 584 -12.66 5.63 32.88
CA ASN A 584 -13.12 6.58 31.84
C ASN A 584 -11.99 7.22 30.95
N GLU A 585 -10.73 6.93 31.20
CA GLU A 585 -9.61 7.51 30.45
C GLU A 585 -8.92 6.50 29.54
N LEU A 586 -8.69 5.26 30.02
CA LEU A 586 -8.00 4.21 29.29
C LEU A 586 -9.01 3.35 28.52
N THR A 587 -9.00 3.41 27.21
CA THR A 587 -9.73 2.45 26.37
C THR A 587 -8.85 1.23 26.14
N LEU A 588 -9.35 0.03 26.51
CA LEU A 588 -8.68 -1.25 26.32
C LEU A 588 -9.46 -2.09 25.31
N GLN A 589 -8.75 -2.65 24.33
CA GLN A 589 -9.22 -3.70 23.44
C GLN A 589 -8.34 -4.92 23.64
N LEU A 590 -8.89 -5.98 24.24
CA LEU A 590 -8.20 -7.25 24.48
C LEU A 590 -8.82 -8.32 23.60
N GLY A 591 -8.04 -9.01 22.80
CA GLY A 591 -8.60 -9.95 21.84
C GLY A 591 -7.65 -10.98 21.28
N VAL A 592 -8.25 -11.83 20.44
CA VAL A 592 -7.54 -12.82 19.60
C VAL A 592 -8.04 -12.65 18.19
N ASP A 593 -7.12 -12.53 17.26
CA ASP A 593 -7.42 -12.58 15.84
C ASP A 593 -6.72 -13.74 15.13
N ALA A 594 -7.21 -14.06 13.93
CA ALA A 594 -6.66 -15.13 13.12
C ALA A 594 -6.86 -14.86 11.63
N HIS A 595 -5.80 -15.09 10.86
CA HIS A 595 -5.81 -15.15 9.40
C HIS A 595 -5.71 -16.60 8.95
N PHE A 596 -6.57 -17.00 8.03
CA PHE A 596 -6.61 -18.36 7.50
C PHE A 596 -6.85 -18.34 6.00
N HIS A 597 -6.26 -19.28 5.27
CA HIS A 597 -6.62 -19.55 3.89
C HIS A 597 -6.50 -21.04 3.56
N THR A 598 -7.30 -21.49 2.59
CA THR A 598 -7.25 -22.86 2.08
C THR A 598 -5.95 -23.11 1.32
N LYS A 599 -5.54 -24.37 1.23
CA LYS A 599 -4.38 -24.79 0.45
C LYS A 599 -4.50 -24.40 -1.02
N TYR A 600 -3.39 -23.97 -1.58
CA TYR A 600 -3.23 -23.70 -3.01
C TYR A 600 -1.74 -23.66 -3.37
N PHE A 601 -1.41 -23.76 -4.64
CA PHE A 601 -0.06 -23.55 -5.13
C PHE A 601 0.28 -22.06 -5.12
N ALA A 602 0.79 -21.58 -4.00
CA ALA A 602 1.17 -20.17 -3.88
C ALA A 602 2.36 -19.86 -4.79
N PRO A 603 2.46 -18.63 -5.30
CA PRO A 603 3.64 -18.20 -6.05
C PRO A 603 4.92 -18.39 -5.25
N GLY A 604 5.98 -18.90 -5.89
CA GLY A 604 7.34 -18.85 -5.37
C GLY A 604 7.95 -17.45 -5.53
N TYR A 605 9.09 -17.24 -4.94
CA TYR A 605 9.82 -15.96 -5.04
C TYR A 605 11.24 -16.20 -5.59
N GLU A 606 11.64 -15.38 -6.57
CA GLU A 606 12.98 -15.43 -7.18
C GLU A 606 13.79 -14.17 -6.79
N PRO A 607 14.83 -14.32 -5.94
CA PRO A 607 15.67 -13.20 -5.50
C PRO A 607 16.38 -12.45 -6.64
N ALA A 608 16.88 -13.16 -7.64
CA ALA A 608 17.60 -12.54 -8.75
C ALA A 608 16.72 -11.71 -9.68
N LEU A 609 15.41 -11.97 -9.68
CA LEU A 609 14.39 -11.17 -10.39
C LEU A 609 13.65 -10.20 -9.49
N LEU A 610 13.63 -10.45 -8.16
CA LEU A 610 12.77 -9.76 -7.20
C LEU A 610 11.30 -9.83 -7.62
N GLN A 611 10.89 -11.00 -8.15
CA GLN A 611 9.56 -11.27 -8.68
C GLN A 611 8.98 -12.55 -8.08
N PHE A 612 7.67 -12.57 -7.99
CA PHE A 612 6.92 -13.78 -7.71
C PHE A 612 6.65 -14.54 -9.02
N TYR A 613 6.84 -15.86 -8.98
CA TYR A 613 6.62 -16.76 -10.13
C TYR A 613 5.66 -17.89 -9.76
N ASN A 614 4.92 -18.39 -10.73
CA ASN A 614 3.99 -19.48 -10.50
C ASN A 614 4.73 -20.83 -10.45
N GLN A 615 4.37 -21.67 -9.48
CA GLN A 615 4.94 -22.98 -9.26
C GLN A 615 3.85 -24.03 -8.96
N ARG A 616 4.18 -25.31 -9.07
CA ARG A 616 3.30 -26.46 -8.81
C ARG A 616 3.95 -27.53 -7.94
N GLU A 617 5.03 -27.21 -7.26
CA GLU A 617 5.80 -28.14 -6.43
C GLU A 617 5.27 -28.22 -5.01
N MET A 618 4.87 -27.06 -4.44
CA MET A 618 4.47 -26.96 -3.04
C MET A 618 3.14 -26.21 -2.88
N GLU A 619 2.18 -26.85 -2.19
CA GLU A 619 0.98 -26.19 -1.69
C GLU A 619 1.19 -25.68 -0.28
N ILE A 620 0.71 -24.48 -0.01
CA ILE A 620 0.69 -23.89 1.33
C ILE A 620 -0.72 -23.51 1.75
N GLY A 621 -0.98 -23.44 3.04
CA GLY A 621 -2.27 -23.06 3.63
C GLY A 621 -2.79 -24.06 4.63
N ASN A 622 -4.08 -23.94 4.98
CA ASN A 622 -4.76 -24.71 6.02
C ASN A 622 -4.13 -24.56 7.41
N TYR A 623 -3.45 -23.46 7.66
CA TYR A 623 -2.89 -23.12 8.95
C TYR A 623 -3.33 -21.70 9.36
N PRO A 624 -3.99 -21.51 10.53
CA PRO A 624 -4.36 -20.18 11.00
C PRO A 624 -3.16 -19.49 11.66
N ILE A 625 -2.80 -18.33 11.18
CA ILE A 625 -1.88 -17.44 11.89
C ILE A 625 -2.71 -16.63 12.88
N SER A 626 -2.57 -16.89 14.17
CA SER A 626 -3.38 -16.25 15.21
C SER A 626 -2.54 -15.39 16.14
N THR A 627 -3.10 -14.26 16.56
CA THR A 627 -2.44 -13.28 17.43
C THR A 627 -3.31 -13.00 18.65
N PHE A 628 -2.73 -13.15 19.84
CA PHE A 628 -3.30 -12.64 21.09
C PHE A 628 -2.77 -11.23 21.32
N TYR A 629 -3.64 -10.27 21.61
CA TYR A 629 -3.23 -8.88 21.70
C TYR A 629 -4.01 -8.05 22.73
N ALA A 630 -3.40 -6.96 23.16
CA ALA A 630 -4.03 -5.89 23.91
C ALA A 630 -3.66 -4.54 23.27
N ASP A 631 -4.65 -3.88 22.70
CA ASP A 631 -4.54 -2.50 22.21
C ASP A 631 -5.08 -1.54 23.26
N MET A 632 -4.36 -0.48 23.53
CA MET A 632 -4.67 0.48 24.60
C MET A 632 -4.56 1.91 24.08
N HIS A 633 -5.51 2.77 24.50
CA HIS A 633 -5.56 4.17 24.13
C HIS A 633 -5.79 5.03 25.37
N LEU A 634 -4.82 5.86 25.65
CA LEU A 634 -4.84 6.80 26.76
C LEU A 634 -4.60 8.22 26.22
N LYS A 635 -5.63 9.05 26.23
CA LYS A 635 -5.58 10.44 25.72
C LYS A 635 -5.05 10.50 24.26
N GLN A 636 -3.81 10.95 24.08
CA GLN A 636 -3.17 11.10 22.77
C GLN A 636 -2.23 9.94 22.41
N THR A 637 -2.16 8.93 23.29
CA THR A 637 -1.22 7.82 23.16
C THR A 637 -1.96 6.53 22.88
N ARG A 638 -1.52 5.81 21.86
CA ARG A 638 -1.90 4.42 21.60
C ARG A 638 -0.71 3.53 21.86
N PHE A 639 -0.92 2.38 22.48
CA PHE A 639 0.10 1.35 22.62
C PHE A 639 -0.53 -0.03 22.52
N PHE A 640 0.25 -0.98 22.11
CA PHE A 640 -0.15 -2.37 22.02
C PHE A 640 0.94 -3.29 22.55
N VAL A 641 0.51 -4.44 23.01
CA VAL A 641 1.33 -5.63 23.22
C VAL A 641 0.64 -6.81 22.56
N MET A 642 1.42 -7.68 21.92
CA MET A 642 0.85 -8.87 21.27
C MET A 642 1.83 -10.04 21.28
N MET A 643 1.23 -11.22 21.17
CA MET A 643 1.92 -12.48 20.92
C MET A 643 1.45 -13.00 19.56
N TYR A 644 2.32 -12.90 18.57
CA TYR A 644 2.07 -13.33 17.20
C TYR A 644 2.20 -14.84 17.06
N ASN A 645 1.38 -15.46 16.22
CA ASN A 645 1.36 -16.87 15.85
C ASN A 645 1.23 -17.82 17.06
N VAL A 646 0.28 -17.53 17.97
CA VAL A 646 0.02 -18.38 19.16
C VAL A 646 -0.57 -19.75 18.80
N ALA A 647 -1.10 -19.95 17.59
CA ALA A 647 -1.55 -21.25 17.11
C ALA A 647 -0.43 -22.29 17.07
N SER A 648 0.83 -21.87 16.95
CA SER A 648 2.00 -22.76 16.99
C SER A 648 2.18 -23.53 18.31
N LEU A 649 1.50 -23.10 19.39
CA LEU A 649 1.52 -23.78 20.69
C LEU A 649 0.62 -25.03 20.72
N VAL A 650 -0.40 -25.09 19.88
CA VAL A 650 -1.47 -26.11 19.97
C VAL A 650 -1.72 -26.84 18.65
N MET A 651 -1.19 -26.34 17.54
CA MET A 651 -1.37 -26.93 16.22
C MET A 651 -0.04 -27.46 15.67
N LYS A 652 -0.11 -28.53 14.88
CA LYS A 652 1.05 -29.01 14.14
C LYS A 652 1.57 -27.89 13.24
N PRO A 653 2.86 -27.54 13.31
CA PRO A 653 3.41 -26.42 12.58
C PRO A 653 3.30 -26.60 11.07
N ASN A 654 2.81 -25.57 10.38
CA ASN A 654 2.77 -25.46 8.91
C ASN A 654 2.60 -23.98 8.52
N TYR A 655 3.36 -23.11 9.18
CA TYR A 655 3.19 -21.66 9.08
C TYR A 655 4.00 -21.03 7.92
N PHE A 656 3.87 -21.59 6.71
CA PHE A 656 4.46 -21.01 5.50
C PHE A 656 3.58 -19.88 4.95
N SER A 657 4.20 -18.72 4.74
CA SER A 657 3.57 -17.60 4.05
C SER A 657 3.65 -17.75 2.53
N LEU A 658 4.80 -18.23 2.06
CA LEU A 658 5.11 -18.60 0.67
C LEU A 658 5.91 -19.89 0.67
N PRO A 659 6.03 -20.61 -0.46
CA PRO A 659 6.86 -21.82 -0.55
C PRO A 659 8.26 -21.60 -0.03
N HIS A 660 8.69 -22.39 0.96
CA HIS A 660 9.98 -22.33 1.65
C HIS A 660 10.24 -21.07 2.50
N TYR A 661 9.25 -20.17 2.63
CA TYR A 661 9.33 -18.97 3.47
C TYR A 661 8.34 -19.05 4.63
N PRO A 662 8.74 -19.67 5.75
CA PRO A 662 7.90 -19.68 6.94
C PRO A 662 7.86 -18.31 7.60
N VAL A 663 6.74 -17.98 8.25
CA VAL A 663 6.65 -16.82 9.14
C VAL A 663 7.35 -17.13 10.47
N ASN A 664 7.42 -16.14 11.35
CA ASN A 664 7.96 -16.35 12.69
C ASN A 664 7.09 -17.37 13.45
N SER A 665 7.68 -18.23 14.23
CA SER A 665 6.95 -19.19 15.06
C SER A 665 6.08 -18.42 16.07
N MET A 666 6.57 -18.13 17.24
CA MET A 666 5.87 -17.27 18.20
C MET A 666 6.74 -16.04 18.48
N LEU A 667 6.15 -14.85 18.42
CA LEU A 667 6.88 -13.61 18.56
C LEU A 667 6.13 -12.62 19.44
N PHE A 668 6.78 -12.17 20.53
CA PHE A 668 6.29 -11.04 21.31
C PHE A 668 6.64 -9.73 20.60
N LYS A 669 5.64 -8.87 20.44
CA LYS A 669 5.78 -7.56 19.83
C LYS A 669 5.04 -6.50 20.61
N MET A 670 5.59 -5.30 20.69
CA MET A 670 4.97 -4.15 21.31
C MET A 670 5.25 -2.88 20.53
N GLY A 671 4.41 -1.89 20.72
CA GLY A 671 4.61 -0.58 20.10
C GLY A 671 3.74 0.48 20.72
N LEU A 672 4.09 1.71 20.39
CA LEU A 672 3.41 2.90 20.88
C LEU A 672 3.33 3.97 19.80
N SER A 673 2.33 4.82 19.86
CA SER A 673 2.17 5.98 19.01
C SER A 673 1.65 7.16 19.82
N PHE A 674 2.37 8.27 19.73
CA PHE A 674 2.01 9.54 20.35
C PHE A 674 1.50 10.51 19.29
N ASN A 675 0.34 11.12 19.52
CA ASN A 675 -0.14 12.25 18.76
C ASN A 675 0.06 13.51 19.60
N LEU A 676 1.00 14.37 19.20
CA LEU A 676 1.30 15.62 19.89
C LEU A 676 0.62 16.77 19.17
N TYR A 677 -0.36 17.37 19.81
CA TYR A 677 -1.02 18.62 19.45
C TYR A 677 -1.49 19.30 20.73
N ASN A 678 -1.26 20.59 20.87
CA ASN A 678 -1.69 21.38 22.01
C ASN A 678 -2.98 22.15 21.72
#